data_6f6c4d3f80bca2205c37ecb601a24391
#
_entry.id   6f6c4d3f80bca2205c37ecb601a24391
#
_cell.length_a   1.000
_cell.length_b   1.000
_cell.length_c   1.000
_cell.angle_alpha   90.00
_cell.angle_beta   90.00
_cell.angle_gamma   90.00
#
_symmetry.space_group_name_H-M   'P 1'
#
loop_
_entity.id
_entity.type
_entity.pdbx_description
1 polymer ?
#
loop_
_entity_poly.entity_id
_entity_poly.type
_entity_poly.pdbx_seq_one_letter_code
_entity_poly.pdbx_strand_id
1 'polypeptide(L)'
;MRTRIVGLLLIAAFLLQFNSFARVGANTVETGGEAEPLATGIPAPEDVLGFVPGDDRKLASWSQVVNYFEQLAQASDRVKFETLGNSTIGKPFVMATISAPENLARLDDYRKIQELLADPRKLGLPGGRDRKAAELIRRGKAIVLITCGIHSTEVGSYLSSMLIAHRLASSNDPAIQSVLQNTIILLVPSLNPDGVDIVKDWYDKTLGTPYEGTDPPELYHKYTGHDNNRDWYAFTQVETQLTVAKIHNVWHPQIVHDIHQQGSTGSRLFLPPYMRPVEPNVPKQIVAGYTELGNFMAREMRGQGFKGITTNSTYDAWSPSRAYSHYHGGVRILSETASCKIATPITVKFDQLRKAEQGYDPKKESATFGPLWNGGEWHLRDITNYMTTAAFLLLRHASENREEWLNRFYAIGKEAVRPENPGLVNAFVIPPADNSARLLDALERGGVEIEFPGTFIINRRRYPQGAAVIRLAQPYGGFARALLKTQQYPDLRDSSGRPQQPYDVTAHTLSLLMGVPVAPIHAPLVLPKPRPEPGRGSNGGCGDAPGGRRAIYRSYSPSMDEGWTRWVLENQSWCLYHTPVTDSDLRKGDLHSSFDYFIIPDQSAATILNGYKAGTMPPEYTGGMGQAGVKALREFVEQGGTLVCLNRASTFAIEQFKLPVRDVVANVSEKEFFVPGSILRIELDTSNPIARGMPKEAIAWVEDSPVFEVIPGSADILSAMSAKRETADKMSALPAANVHIIARYPSDRNPLLSGWLLGESRIRGKAALVEVMIGKGRIILFGFRPQYRGQSLATYPLFFHAISARYSPPIH
;
A
#
# COMPACT_ATOMS: atom_id res chain seq x y z
N MET A 1 -34.12 -32.90 42.99
CA MET A 1 -34.68 -31.55 42.85
C MET A 1 -33.83 -30.47 43.52
N ARG A 2 -32.57 -30.74 43.97
CA ARG A 2 -31.66 -29.78 44.62
C ARG A 2 -30.46 -29.38 43.75
N THR A 3 -30.32 -29.97 42.56
CA THR A 3 -29.14 -29.73 41.68
C THR A 3 -29.41 -28.77 40.51
N ARG A 4 -30.63 -28.24 40.34
CA ARG A 4 -31.01 -27.30 39.28
C ARG A 4 -31.07 -25.82 39.71
N ILE A 5 -30.98 -25.54 41.01
CA ILE A 5 -31.07 -24.14 41.54
C ILE A 5 -29.68 -23.49 41.65
N VAL A 6 -28.62 -24.27 41.78
CA VAL A 6 -27.24 -23.74 41.86
C VAL A 6 -26.70 -23.27 40.48
N GLY A 7 -27.19 -23.87 39.38
CA GLY A 7 -26.80 -23.46 38.02
C GLY A 7 -27.36 -22.11 37.55
N LEU A 8 -28.54 -21.73 38.06
CA LEU A 8 -29.17 -20.44 37.68
C LEU A 8 -28.58 -19.22 38.43
N LEU A 9 -28.08 -19.42 39.63
CA LEU A 9 -27.48 -18.34 40.40
C LEU A 9 -26.04 -17.97 39.93
N LEU A 10 -25.32 -18.93 39.35
CA LEU A 10 -24.00 -18.68 38.74
C LEU A 10 -24.11 -17.99 37.37
N ILE A 11 -25.19 -18.24 36.61
CA ILE A 11 -25.45 -17.55 35.34
C ILE A 11 -25.88 -16.10 35.58
N ALA A 12 -26.62 -15.81 36.65
CA ALA A 12 -27.03 -14.45 37.01
C ALA A 12 -25.86 -13.59 37.52
N ALA A 13 -24.88 -14.17 38.24
CA ALA A 13 -23.68 -13.48 38.67
C ALA A 13 -22.71 -13.17 37.51
N PHE A 14 -22.68 -14.03 36.47
CA PHE A 14 -21.84 -13.79 35.28
C PHE A 14 -22.43 -12.74 34.34
N LEU A 15 -23.74 -12.54 34.32
CA LEU A 15 -24.40 -11.52 33.50
C LEU A 15 -24.34 -10.09 34.10
N LEU A 16 -24.04 -9.97 35.38
CA LEU A 16 -23.93 -8.65 36.06
C LEU A 16 -22.52 -8.00 35.91
N GLN A 17 -21.49 -8.77 35.54
CA GLN A 17 -20.14 -8.20 35.30
C GLN A 17 -19.94 -7.66 33.87
N PHE A 18 -20.87 -7.91 32.92
CA PHE A 18 -20.73 -7.52 31.51
C PHE A 18 -21.27 -6.12 31.16
N ASN A 19 -21.80 -5.37 32.11
CA ASN A 19 -22.44 -4.08 31.82
C ASN A 19 -21.54 -2.85 31.87
N SER A 20 -20.27 -2.95 32.25
CA SER A 20 -19.40 -1.76 32.38
C SER A 20 -18.75 -1.29 31.06
N PHE A 21 -18.71 -2.12 30.00
CA PHE A 21 -18.26 -1.66 28.68
C PHE A 21 -19.35 -0.99 27.83
N ALA A 22 -20.61 -1.09 28.24
CA ALA A 22 -21.77 -0.73 27.43
C ALA A 22 -22.12 0.76 27.43
N ARG A 23 -21.30 1.65 28.01
CA ARG A 23 -21.64 3.07 28.12
C ARG A 23 -20.55 4.01 27.65
N VAL A 24 -20.02 3.83 26.46
CA VAL A 24 -19.25 4.88 25.79
C VAL A 24 -19.80 5.05 24.38
N GLY A 25 -20.68 6.00 24.24
CA GLY A 25 -21.04 6.54 22.94
C GLY A 25 -22.39 6.14 22.39
N ALA A 26 -23.40 6.86 22.75
CA ALA A 26 -24.46 7.43 21.91
C ALA A 26 -25.41 8.22 22.81
N ASN A 27 -25.59 9.46 22.49
CA ASN A 27 -26.50 10.44 23.04
C ASN A 27 -26.02 11.20 24.29
N THR A 28 -25.91 12.50 24.10
CA THR A 28 -26.12 13.50 25.12
C THR A 28 -27.52 13.32 25.75
N VAL A 29 -27.61 12.41 26.68
CA VAL A 29 -28.64 12.42 27.73
C VAL A 29 -27.85 12.37 29.01
N GLU A 30 -27.92 13.51 29.73
CA GLU A 30 -27.50 13.57 31.12
C GLU A 30 -28.24 12.52 31.95
N THR A 31 -27.59 11.38 32.15
CA THR A 31 -27.95 10.47 33.25
C THR A 31 -26.69 10.29 34.07
N GLY A 32 -26.77 10.71 35.36
CA GLY A 32 -25.71 10.60 36.35
C GLY A 32 -25.18 9.15 36.46
N GLY A 33 -24.24 8.80 35.62
CA GLY A 33 -23.36 7.65 35.80
C GLY A 33 -22.14 8.11 36.57
N GLU A 34 -21.71 7.35 37.56
CA GLU A 34 -20.44 7.60 38.25
C GLU A 34 -19.32 7.68 37.22
N ALA A 35 -18.54 8.75 37.26
CA ALA A 35 -17.39 8.94 36.37
C ALA A 35 -16.41 7.77 36.56
N GLU A 36 -15.90 7.25 35.46
CA GLU A 36 -14.88 6.19 35.44
C GLU A 36 -13.71 6.65 36.35
N PRO A 37 -13.25 5.82 37.32
CA PRO A 37 -12.20 6.23 38.20
C PRO A 37 -10.88 6.37 37.44
N LEU A 38 -10.48 7.61 37.16
CA LEU A 38 -9.23 7.94 36.49
C LEU A 38 -8.11 8.15 37.52
N ALA A 39 -6.89 7.82 37.16
CA ALA A 39 -5.72 8.17 37.94
C ALA A 39 -5.50 9.68 37.89
N THR A 40 -5.28 10.30 39.06
CA THR A 40 -5.03 11.74 39.18
C THR A 40 -3.67 12.10 38.57
N GLY A 41 -3.61 13.19 37.83
CA GLY A 41 -2.37 13.76 37.28
C GLY A 41 -1.95 13.19 35.90
N ILE A 42 -2.75 12.31 35.28
CA ILE A 42 -2.52 11.90 33.89
C ILE A 42 -3.17 12.93 32.96
N PRO A 43 -2.39 13.61 32.05
CA PRO A 43 -2.94 14.64 31.20
C PRO A 43 -3.91 14.05 30.18
N ALA A 44 -5.11 14.61 30.07
CA ALA A 44 -6.01 14.32 28.98
C ALA A 44 -5.50 14.98 27.67
N PRO A 45 -5.84 14.46 26.49
CA PRO A 45 -5.40 15.08 25.24
C PRO A 45 -5.77 16.56 25.14
N GLU A 46 -6.94 16.96 25.63
CA GLU A 46 -7.42 18.35 25.62
C GLU A 46 -6.58 19.29 26.50
N ASP A 47 -5.95 18.79 27.54
CA ASP A 47 -5.06 19.59 28.40
C ASP A 47 -3.82 20.07 27.64
N VAL A 48 -3.38 19.30 26.66
CA VAL A 48 -2.17 19.57 25.85
C VAL A 48 -2.52 20.23 24.52
N LEU A 49 -3.63 19.82 23.90
CA LEU A 49 -4.02 20.30 22.57
C LEU A 49 -4.89 21.57 22.63
N GLY A 50 -5.61 21.81 23.74
CA GLY A 50 -6.62 22.88 23.86
C GLY A 50 -7.95 22.54 23.17
N PHE A 51 -8.14 21.28 22.73
CA PHE A 51 -9.38 20.75 22.18
C PHE A 51 -9.43 19.22 22.35
N VAL A 52 -10.61 18.63 22.31
CA VAL A 52 -10.77 17.17 22.41
C VAL A 52 -10.56 16.54 21.02
N PRO A 53 -9.68 15.52 20.88
CA PRO A 53 -9.57 14.80 19.61
C PRO A 53 -10.92 14.28 19.12
N GLY A 54 -11.31 14.70 17.92
CA GLY A 54 -12.66 14.46 17.40
C GLY A 54 -13.57 15.69 17.39
N ASP A 55 -13.13 16.83 17.93
CA ASP A 55 -13.85 18.09 17.77
C ASP A 55 -13.81 18.52 16.30
N ASP A 56 -14.96 18.98 15.82
CA ASP A 56 -15.07 19.43 14.43
C ASP A 56 -14.13 20.61 14.16
N ARG A 57 -13.52 20.60 12.99
CA ARG A 57 -12.60 21.64 12.51
C ARG A 57 -11.36 21.82 13.38
N LYS A 58 -10.96 20.78 14.11
CA LYS A 58 -9.76 20.78 14.95
C LYS A 58 -8.83 19.63 14.53
N LEU A 59 -7.59 19.98 14.25
CA LEU A 59 -6.52 19.03 13.93
C LEU A 59 -5.28 19.32 14.78
N ALA A 60 -4.63 18.27 15.25
CA ALA A 60 -3.34 18.38 15.94
C ALA A 60 -2.20 18.33 14.91
N SER A 61 -1.16 19.15 15.09
CA SER A 61 0.10 19.01 14.35
C SER A 61 0.88 17.80 14.84
N TRP A 62 1.82 17.34 14.03
CA TRP A 62 2.66 16.22 14.46
C TRP A 62 3.45 16.53 15.73
N SER A 63 3.95 17.73 15.86
CA SER A 63 4.66 18.16 17.08
C SER A 63 3.76 18.14 18.33
N GLN A 64 2.48 18.50 18.21
CA GLN A 64 1.51 18.41 19.31
C GLN A 64 1.23 16.96 19.69
N VAL A 65 1.10 16.06 18.71
CA VAL A 65 0.93 14.62 18.96
C VAL A 65 2.14 14.05 19.72
N VAL A 66 3.36 14.32 19.25
CA VAL A 66 4.60 13.86 19.91
C VAL A 66 4.67 14.40 21.34
N ASN A 67 4.48 15.70 21.52
CA ASN A 67 4.48 16.35 22.85
C ASN A 67 3.44 15.73 23.82
N TYR A 68 2.25 15.40 23.30
CA TYR A 68 1.24 14.72 24.12
C TYR A 68 1.72 13.35 24.61
N PHE A 69 2.27 12.53 23.71
CA PHE A 69 2.78 11.21 24.09
C PHE A 69 3.99 11.27 25.02
N GLU A 70 4.85 12.28 24.88
CA GLU A 70 5.96 12.53 25.81
C GLU A 70 5.45 12.85 27.22
N GLN A 71 4.47 13.76 27.34
CA GLN A 71 3.87 14.11 28.62
C GLN A 71 3.11 12.92 29.24
N LEU A 72 2.37 12.16 28.42
CA LEU A 72 1.66 10.98 28.87
C LEU A 72 2.63 9.92 29.44
N ALA A 73 3.75 9.68 28.78
CA ALA A 73 4.78 8.73 29.23
C ALA A 73 5.52 9.21 30.50
N GLN A 74 5.64 10.52 30.71
CA GLN A 74 6.20 11.08 31.95
C GLN A 74 5.23 10.94 33.13
N ALA A 75 3.93 11.03 32.85
CA ALA A 75 2.90 11.02 33.89
C ALA A 75 2.40 9.61 34.26
N SER A 76 2.58 8.61 33.40
CA SER A 76 2.04 7.26 33.59
C SER A 76 3.12 6.19 33.53
N ASP A 77 3.20 5.33 34.57
CA ASP A 77 4.06 4.16 34.59
C ASP A 77 3.60 3.00 33.67
N ARG A 78 2.44 3.17 33.02
CA ARG A 78 1.87 2.23 32.05
C ARG A 78 2.32 2.48 30.62
N VAL A 79 3.07 3.57 30.36
CA VAL A 79 3.44 4.01 29.02
C VAL A 79 4.95 4.20 28.91
N LYS A 80 5.57 3.57 27.91
CA LYS A 80 6.92 3.90 27.43
C LYS A 80 6.81 4.52 26.05
N PHE A 81 7.48 5.63 25.81
CA PHE A 81 7.47 6.31 24.51
C PHE A 81 8.88 6.39 23.93
N GLU A 82 9.02 6.11 22.66
CA GLU A 82 10.31 6.09 21.99
C GLU A 82 10.25 6.58 20.54
N THR A 83 11.33 7.19 20.08
CA THR A 83 11.55 7.51 18.67
C THR A 83 12.29 6.36 18.01
N LEU A 84 11.69 5.77 16.98
CA LEU A 84 12.24 4.63 16.24
C LEU A 84 13.20 5.08 15.12
N GLY A 85 13.11 6.32 14.68
CA GLY A 85 13.89 6.94 13.61
C GLY A 85 13.25 8.21 13.09
N ASN A 86 13.65 8.64 11.91
CA ASN A 86 13.07 9.80 11.23
C ASN A 86 12.31 9.38 9.97
N SER A 87 11.23 10.09 9.65
CA SER A 87 10.46 9.94 8.42
C SER A 87 11.22 10.44 7.19
N THR A 88 10.62 10.31 6.03
CA THR A 88 11.19 10.71 4.72
C THR A 88 11.63 12.19 4.67
N ILE A 89 10.93 13.11 5.34
CA ILE A 89 11.33 14.53 5.41
C ILE A 89 11.86 14.94 6.80
N GLY A 90 12.18 13.95 7.66
CA GLY A 90 12.93 14.17 8.89
C GLY A 90 12.10 14.37 10.16
N LYS A 91 10.78 14.11 10.15
CA LYS A 91 9.94 14.11 11.36
C LYS A 91 10.24 12.89 12.24
N PRO A 92 10.14 12.98 13.58
CA PRO A 92 10.31 11.81 14.44
C PRO A 92 9.24 10.75 14.15
N PHE A 93 9.67 9.51 13.90
CA PHE A 93 8.81 8.35 13.77
C PHE A 93 8.75 7.65 15.13
N VAL A 94 7.59 7.61 15.76
CA VAL A 94 7.45 7.31 17.19
C VAL A 94 6.52 6.14 17.47
N MET A 95 6.69 5.51 18.64
CA MET A 95 5.84 4.43 19.15
C MET A 95 5.65 4.57 20.66
N ALA A 96 4.44 4.32 21.14
CA ALA A 96 4.15 4.10 22.54
C ALA A 96 3.98 2.60 22.81
N THR A 97 4.71 2.07 23.81
CA THR A 97 4.50 0.72 24.34
C THR A 97 3.70 0.83 25.63
N ILE A 98 2.49 0.27 25.65
CA ILE A 98 1.52 0.42 26.74
C ILE A 98 1.20 -0.97 27.32
N SER A 99 1.32 -1.10 28.65
CA SER A 99 1.02 -2.34 29.38
C SER A 99 1.02 -2.07 30.88
N ALA A 100 0.74 -3.09 31.71
CA ALA A 100 0.93 -3.00 33.14
C ALA A 100 2.41 -2.73 33.48
N PRO A 101 2.72 -1.96 34.57
CA PRO A 101 4.09 -1.57 34.92
C PRO A 101 5.04 -2.77 35.09
N GLU A 102 4.56 -3.87 35.68
CA GLU A 102 5.32 -5.10 35.84
C GLU A 102 5.65 -5.77 34.48
N ASN A 103 4.83 -5.61 33.46
CA ASN A 103 5.12 -6.07 32.11
C ASN A 103 6.17 -5.17 31.44
N LEU A 104 6.02 -3.85 31.58
CA LEU A 104 6.96 -2.86 31.02
C LEU A 104 8.38 -3.01 31.61
N ALA A 105 8.50 -3.50 32.84
CA ALA A 105 9.77 -3.81 33.47
C ALA A 105 10.48 -5.04 32.85
N ARG A 106 9.76 -5.87 32.07
CA ARG A 106 10.22 -7.18 31.57
C ARG A 106 10.04 -7.35 30.07
N LEU A 107 10.08 -6.28 29.30
CA LEU A 107 9.81 -6.31 27.83
C LEU A 107 10.75 -7.27 27.10
N ASP A 108 12.02 -7.36 27.49
CA ASP A 108 12.99 -8.24 26.85
C ASP A 108 12.68 -9.73 27.06
N ASP A 109 12.15 -10.10 28.24
CA ASP A 109 11.65 -11.45 28.48
C ASP A 109 10.51 -11.79 27.49
N TYR A 110 9.58 -10.86 27.30
CA TYR A 110 8.45 -11.08 26.39
C TYR A 110 8.89 -11.08 24.92
N ARG A 111 9.81 -10.21 24.50
CA ARG A 111 10.41 -10.26 23.16
C ARG A 111 11.03 -11.64 22.91
N LYS A 112 11.78 -12.16 23.90
CA LYS A 112 12.39 -13.49 23.78
C LYS A 112 11.35 -14.61 23.68
N ILE A 113 10.24 -14.52 24.41
CA ILE A 113 9.13 -15.46 24.29
C ILE A 113 8.56 -15.44 22.87
N GLN A 114 8.31 -14.25 22.30
CA GLN A 114 7.76 -14.11 20.95
C GLN A 114 8.70 -14.69 19.89
N GLU A 115 9.99 -14.38 19.98
CA GLU A 115 11.02 -14.96 19.10
C GLU A 115 11.02 -16.49 19.10
N LEU A 116 10.92 -17.09 20.30
CA LEU A 116 10.91 -18.55 20.46
C LEU A 116 9.61 -19.18 19.95
N LEU A 117 8.48 -18.51 20.08
CA LEU A 117 7.19 -18.97 19.54
C LEU A 117 7.10 -18.79 18.03
N ALA A 118 7.70 -17.73 17.47
CA ALA A 118 7.78 -17.49 16.04
C ALA A 118 8.62 -18.55 15.33
N ASP A 119 9.71 -18.99 15.97
CA ASP A 119 10.61 -20.01 15.44
C ASP A 119 10.75 -21.23 16.36
N PRO A 120 9.86 -22.21 16.26
CA PRO A 120 9.90 -23.42 17.10
C PRO A 120 11.19 -24.24 17.00
N ARG A 121 12.03 -24.03 15.98
CA ARG A 121 13.35 -24.70 15.87
C ARG A 121 14.26 -24.33 17.06
N LYS A 122 14.11 -23.09 17.58
CA LYS A 122 14.87 -22.55 18.73
C LYS A 122 14.45 -23.14 20.06
N LEU A 123 13.32 -23.87 20.14
CA LEU A 123 12.86 -24.57 21.37
C LEU A 123 13.57 -25.89 21.65
N GLY A 124 14.52 -26.32 20.80
CA GLY A 124 15.29 -27.51 20.92
C GLY A 124 14.76 -28.70 20.12
N LEU A 125 14.95 -29.95 20.63
CA LEU A 125 14.59 -31.17 19.90
C LEU A 125 13.06 -31.28 19.69
N PRO A 126 12.61 -31.85 18.57
CA PRO A 126 11.18 -31.90 18.21
C PRO A 126 10.26 -32.44 19.31
N GLY A 127 10.64 -33.53 20.01
CA GLY A 127 9.83 -34.17 21.05
C GLY A 127 9.57 -33.31 22.31
N GLY A 128 10.35 -32.23 22.52
CA GLY A 128 10.21 -31.37 23.70
C GLY A 128 9.60 -29.98 23.39
N ARG A 129 9.43 -29.63 22.12
CA ARG A 129 9.05 -28.28 21.70
C ARG A 129 7.68 -27.87 22.20
N ASP A 130 6.67 -28.73 22.05
CA ASP A 130 5.28 -28.40 22.44
C ASP A 130 5.17 -28.16 23.95
N ARG A 131 5.89 -28.93 24.79
CA ARG A 131 5.92 -28.71 26.25
C ARG A 131 6.54 -27.36 26.62
N LYS A 132 7.68 -27.03 26.01
CA LYS A 132 8.32 -25.71 26.22
C LYS A 132 7.48 -24.57 25.73
N ALA A 133 6.86 -24.73 24.55
CA ALA A 133 5.94 -23.72 24.02
C ALA A 133 4.76 -23.48 24.95
N ALA A 134 4.12 -24.54 25.47
CA ALA A 134 3.02 -24.43 26.43
C ALA A 134 3.44 -23.68 27.71
N GLU A 135 4.66 -23.85 28.20
CA GLU A 135 5.20 -23.10 29.34
C GLU A 135 5.37 -21.60 28.99
N LEU A 136 5.94 -21.30 27.81
CA LEU A 136 6.12 -19.92 27.34
C LEU A 136 4.78 -19.22 27.12
N ILE A 137 3.79 -19.91 26.56
CA ILE A 137 2.45 -19.39 26.32
C ILE A 137 1.75 -18.99 27.62
N ARG A 138 1.82 -19.83 28.67
CA ARG A 138 1.25 -19.48 29.99
C ARG A 138 1.87 -18.22 30.57
N ARG A 139 3.17 -17.97 30.35
CA ARG A 139 3.90 -16.81 30.85
C ARG A 139 3.86 -15.60 29.92
N GLY A 140 3.61 -15.83 28.62
CA GLY A 140 3.65 -14.82 27.58
C GLY A 140 2.48 -13.83 27.64
N LYS A 141 2.64 -12.72 26.96
CA LYS A 141 1.60 -11.72 26.74
C LYS A 141 1.26 -11.67 25.25
N ALA A 142 0.01 -11.38 24.91
CA ALA A 142 -0.36 -11.14 23.53
C ALA A 142 0.21 -9.79 23.10
N ILE A 143 0.93 -9.75 21.99
CA ILE A 143 1.43 -8.50 21.40
C ILE A 143 0.38 -7.98 20.42
N VAL A 144 -0.12 -6.79 20.69
CA VAL A 144 -1.09 -6.10 19.83
C VAL A 144 -0.44 -4.85 19.26
N LEU A 145 -0.27 -4.79 17.95
CA LEU A 145 0.18 -3.60 17.25
C LEU A 145 -1.05 -2.81 16.76
N ILE A 146 -1.13 -1.54 17.13
CA ILE A 146 -2.14 -0.61 16.60
C ILE A 146 -1.42 0.42 15.75
N THR A 147 -1.76 0.49 14.46
CA THR A 147 -1.21 1.44 13.49
C THR A 147 -2.27 2.44 13.07
N CYS A 148 -1.89 3.72 13.08
CA CYS A 148 -2.75 4.83 12.73
C CYS A 148 -2.10 5.69 11.63
N GLY A 149 -2.87 6.54 10.97
CA GLY A 149 -2.42 7.70 10.19
C GLY A 149 -1.52 7.41 9.00
N ILE A 150 -1.54 6.20 8.41
CA ILE A 150 -0.75 5.94 7.18
C ILE A 150 -1.26 6.82 6.03
N HIS A 151 -2.57 6.97 5.90
CA HIS A 151 -3.19 7.94 5.00
C HIS A 151 -3.56 9.19 5.80
N SER A 152 -2.84 10.27 5.61
CA SER A 152 -2.93 11.42 6.51
C SER A 152 -4.21 12.25 6.33
N THR A 153 -4.94 12.10 5.24
CA THR A 153 -6.30 12.66 5.08
C THR A 153 -7.36 11.92 5.92
N GLU A 154 -7.03 10.74 6.43
CA GLU A 154 -7.86 9.93 7.32
C GLU A 154 -7.61 10.34 8.79
N VAL A 155 -7.89 11.60 9.09
CA VAL A 155 -7.45 12.29 10.32
C VAL A 155 -7.99 11.69 11.63
N GLY A 156 -9.15 11.03 11.60
CA GLY A 156 -9.72 10.36 12.77
C GLY A 156 -8.81 9.28 13.33
N SER A 157 -7.99 8.65 12.49
CA SER A 157 -7.09 7.56 12.86
C SER A 157 -6.00 8.05 13.84
N TYR A 158 -5.18 9.03 13.47
CA TYR A 158 -4.12 9.51 14.34
C TYR A 158 -4.66 10.25 15.59
N LEU A 159 -5.80 10.93 15.46
CA LEU A 159 -6.48 11.56 16.60
C LEU A 159 -6.99 10.52 17.62
N SER A 160 -7.53 9.39 17.14
CA SER A 160 -7.97 8.29 18.00
C SER A 160 -6.82 7.66 18.79
N SER A 161 -5.58 7.72 18.27
CA SER A 161 -4.42 7.17 18.98
C SER A 161 -4.21 7.79 20.36
N MET A 162 -4.43 9.11 20.48
CA MET A 162 -4.31 9.85 21.74
C MET A 162 -5.42 9.46 22.74
N LEU A 163 -6.65 9.30 22.26
CA LEU A 163 -7.78 8.85 23.08
C LEU A 163 -7.57 7.42 23.60
N ILE A 164 -7.09 6.53 22.75
CA ILE A 164 -6.76 5.14 23.12
C ILE A 164 -5.65 5.12 24.17
N ALA A 165 -4.57 5.86 23.93
CA ALA A 165 -3.43 5.92 24.85
C ALA A 165 -3.83 6.51 26.22
N HIS A 166 -4.58 7.61 26.21
CA HIS A 166 -5.06 8.24 27.45
C HIS A 166 -5.89 7.27 28.31
N ARG A 167 -6.89 6.61 27.71
CA ARG A 167 -7.74 5.68 28.46
C ARG A 167 -6.95 4.50 29.03
N LEU A 168 -6.01 3.94 28.28
CA LEU A 168 -5.13 2.87 28.76
C LEU A 168 -4.22 3.35 29.89
N ALA A 169 -3.71 4.56 29.80
CA ALA A 169 -2.81 5.14 30.80
C ALA A 169 -3.52 5.52 32.10
N SER A 170 -4.75 6.04 32.03
CA SER A 170 -5.44 6.69 33.14
C SER A 170 -6.54 5.85 33.79
N SER A 171 -7.19 4.95 33.06
CA SER A 171 -8.35 4.20 33.58
C SER A 171 -7.98 3.13 34.59
N ASN A 172 -8.76 3.08 35.69
CA ASN A 172 -8.72 2.02 36.68
C ASN A 172 -9.88 1.01 36.57
N ASP A 173 -10.62 1.06 35.45
CA ASP A 173 -11.62 0.04 35.13
C ASP A 173 -10.98 -1.36 35.14
N PRO A 174 -11.56 -2.35 35.84
CA PRO A 174 -11.04 -3.71 35.90
C PRO A 174 -10.82 -4.36 34.51
N ALA A 175 -11.62 -4.01 33.51
CA ALA A 175 -11.48 -4.53 32.16
C ALA A 175 -10.22 -3.93 31.48
N ILE A 176 -9.94 -2.64 31.68
CA ILE A 176 -8.71 -2.00 31.19
C ILE A 176 -7.48 -2.58 31.93
N GLN A 177 -7.58 -2.79 33.24
CA GLN A 177 -6.51 -3.45 34.01
C GLN A 177 -6.22 -4.86 33.47
N SER A 178 -7.26 -5.65 33.16
CA SER A 178 -7.11 -6.96 32.54
C SER A 178 -6.41 -6.88 31.17
N VAL A 179 -6.77 -5.89 30.36
CA VAL A 179 -6.08 -5.64 29.05
C VAL A 179 -4.61 -5.38 29.29
N LEU A 180 -4.26 -4.45 30.17
CA LEU A 180 -2.87 -4.09 30.49
C LEU A 180 -2.07 -5.28 31.05
N GLN A 181 -2.68 -6.12 31.90
CA GLN A 181 -2.03 -7.29 32.47
C GLN A 181 -1.75 -8.37 31.45
N ASN A 182 -2.62 -8.56 30.47
CA ASN A 182 -2.57 -9.69 29.53
C ASN A 182 -1.95 -9.38 28.16
N THR A 183 -1.79 -8.09 27.84
CA THR A 183 -1.27 -7.64 26.54
C THR A 183 -0.07 -6.70 26.67
N ILE A 184 0.73 -6.64 25.62
CA ILE A 184 1.66 -5.54 25.37
C ILE A 184 1.17 -4.86 24.09
N ILE A 185 0.78 -3.61 24.20
CA ILE A 185 0.20 -2.80 23.15
C ILE A 185 1.29 -1.92 22.56
N LEU A 186 1.55 -2.06 21.27
CA LEU A 186 2.46 -1.21 20.50
C LEU A 186 1.60 -0.25 19.69
N LEU A 187 1.57 1.02 20.05
CA LEU A 187 0.75 2.03 19.40
C LEU A 187 1.64 2.98 18.58
N VAL A 188 1.47 2.97 17.27
CA VAL A 188 2.10 3.91 16.35
C VAL A 188 1.08 5.00 16.00
N PRO A 189 1.23 6.22 16.51
CA PRO A 189 0.24 7.29 16.34
C PRO A 189 0.04 7.69 14.87
N SER A 190 1.13 7.66 14.07
CA SER A 190 1.06 7.80 12.63
C SER A 190 2.18 7.06 11.94
N LEU A 191 1.83 6.25 10.92
CA LEU A 191 2.79 5.65 9.99
C LEU A 191 3.26 6.66 8.91
N ASN A 192 2.71 7.87 8.89
CA ASN A 192 3.08 8.95 7.99
C ASN A 192 3.13 10.30 8.72
N PRO A 193 4.14 10.51 9.57
CA PRO A 193 4.30 11.76 10.33
C PRO A 193 4.31 13.02 9.46
N ASP A 194 4.93 12.91 8.28
CA ASP A 194 5.08 14.03 7.33
C ASP A 194 3.73 14.53 6.85
N GLY A 195 2.86 13.60 6.49
CA GLY A 195 1.54 13.91 5.95
C GLY A 195 0.58 14.50 6.97
N VAL A 196 0.78 14.26 8.28
CA VAL A 196 -0.05 14.89 9.33
C VAL A 196 0.02 16.40 9.22
N ASP A 197 1.23 16.96 9.13
CA ASP A 197 1.40 18.42 9.01
C ASP A 197 0.98 18.93 7.62
N ILE A 198 1.29 18.23 6.53
CA ILE A 198 0.87 18.61 5.16
C ILE A 198 -0.67 18.78 5.10
N VAL A 199 -1.40 17.80 5.64
CA VAL A 199 -2.88 17.85 5.63
C VAL A 199 -3.40 18.92 6.58
N LYS A 200 -2.81 19.04 7.79
CA LYS A 200 -3.20 20.06 8.75
C LYS A 200 -2.98 21.47 8.21
N ASP A 201 -1.79 21.76 7.67
CA ASP A 201 -1.45 23.10 7.17
C ASP A 201 -2.36 23.50 6.01
N TRP A 202 -2.69 22.54 5.13
CA TRP A 202 -3.66 22.77 4.06
C TRP A 202 -5.08 23.02 4.60
N TYR A 203 -5.51 22.20 5.58
CA TYR A 203 -6.81 22.36 6.20
C TYR A 203 -6.95 23.71 6.89
N ASP A 204 -5.95 24.13 7.68
CA ASP A 204 -5.94 25.43 8.35
C ASP A 204 -5.97 26.59 7.35
N LYS A 205 -5.23 26.48 6.22
CA LYS A 205 -5.25 27.47 5.13
C LYS A 205 -6.63 27.63 4.50
N THR A 206 -7.40 26.54 4.41
CA THR A 206 -8.72 26.52 3.72
C THR A 206 -9.89 26.66 4.69
N LEU A 207 -9.67 26.59 6.00
CA LEU A 207 -10.69 26.67 7.03
C LEU A 207 -11.50 27.97 6.93
N GLY A 208 -12.83 27.84 6.97
CA GLY A 208 -13.76 28.97 6.84
C GLY A 208 -13.88 29.54 5.43
N THR A 209 -13.20 28.95 4.43
CA THR A 209 -13.34 29.32 3.01
C THR A 209 -14.31 28.35 2.30
N PRO A 210 -14.74 28.66 1.07
CA PRO A 210 -15.51 27.71 0.24
C PRO A 210 -14.76 26.39 -0.06
N TYR A 211 -13.48 26.31 0.23
CA TYR A 211 -12.60 25.18 -0.04
C TYR A 211 -12.28 24.33 1.20
N GLU A 212 -12.93 24.63 2.34
CA GLU A 212 -12.78 23.89 3.58
C GLU A 212 -13.03 22.40 3.38
N GLY A 213 -12.10 21.56 3.86
CA GLY A 213 -12.19 20.11 3.78
C GLY A 213 -11.89 19.52 2.39
N THR A 214 -11.25 20.27 1.50
CA THR A 214 -10.62 19.70 0.29
C THR A 214 -9.30 19.07 0.62
N ASP A 215 -8.91 18.05 -0.16
CA ASP A 215 -7.58 17.45 -0.05
C ASP A 215 -6.48 18.42 -0.51
N PRO A 216 -5.25 18.33 0.01
CA PRO A 216 -4.13 19.15 -0.43
C PRO A 216 -3.82 18.92 -1.93
N PRO A 217 -3.39 19.98 -2.66
CA PRO A 217 -3.03 19.89 -4.08
C PRO A 217 -1.63 19.28 -4.28
N GLU A 218 -1.21 18.44 -3.37
CA GLU A 218 0.05 17.70 -3.39
C GLU A 218 -0.09 16.36 -2.65
N LEU A 219 0.87 15.46 -2.89
CA LEU A 219 0.92 14.18 -2.18
C LEU A 219 1.22 14.41 -0.70
N TYR A 220 0.41 13.82 0.18
CA TYR A 220 0.63 13.87 1.64
C TYR A 220 1.76 12.91 2.12
N HIS A 221 2.42 12.20 1.23
CA HIS A 221 3.70 11.56 1.44
C HIS A 221 4.61 11.93 0.27
N LYS A 222 5.84 12.36 0.55
CA LYS A 222 6.77 12.96 -0.43
C LYS A 222 6.81 12.26 -1.79
N TYR A 223 6.80 10.91 -1.80
CA TYR A 223 6.95 10.13 -3.03
C TYR A 223 5.74 9.29 -3.39
N THR A 224 4.96 8.84 -2.41
CA THR A 224 4.01 7.75 -2.64
C THR A 224 2.57 8.15 -2.47
N GLY A 225 2.28 9.26 -1.79
CA GLY A 225 0.90 9.64 -1.48
C GLY A 225 0.16 8.49 -0.80
N HIS A 226 -0.97 8.07 -1.37
CA HIS A 226 -1.79 6.96 -0.87
C HIS A 226 -1.10 5.59 -1.03
N ASP A 227 -0.16 5.46 -1.94
CA ASP A 227 0.60 4.22 -2.16
C ASP A 227 1.66 3.96 -1.07
N ASN A 228 1.79 4.80 -0.03
CA ASN A 228 2.60 4.46 1.14
C ASN A 228 2.11 3.16 1.79
N ASN A 229 0.79 2.87 1.73
CA ASN A 229 0.20 1.59 2.15
C ASN A 229 0.28 0.49 1.07
N ARG A 230 1.24 0.56 0.14
CA ARG A 230 1.55 -0.45 -0.87
C ARG A 230 3.00 -0.91 -0.82
N ASP A 231 3.80 -0.34 0.08
CA ASP A 231 5.25 -0.58 0.18
C ASP A 231 5.63 -1.77 1.10
N TRP A 232 4.66 -2.54 1.57
CA TRP A 232 4.83 -3.60 2.57
C TRP A 232 5.57 -4.87 2.10
N TYR A 233 6.19 -4.88 0.94
CA TYR A 233 6.97 -6.02 0.45
C TYR A 233 8.21 -5.62 -0.38
N ALA A 234 8.27 -4.40 -0.87
CA ALA A 234 9.46 -3.85 -1.52
C ALA A 234 10.30 -3.01 -0.55
N PHE A 235 9.66 -2.46 0.50
CA PHE A 235 10.29 -1.70 1.59
C PHE A 235 11.15 -0.55 1.07
N THR A 236 10.61 0.23 0.14
CA THR A 236 11.33 1.34 -0.50
C THR A 236 11.33 2.59 0.38
N GLN A 237 10.28 2.78 1.21
CA GLN A 237 10.11 3.96 2.05
C GLN A 237 10.65 3.71 3.47
N VAL A 238 11.22 4.75 4.06
CA VAL A 238 11.87 4.65 5.37
C VAL A 238 10.87 4.31 6.49
N GLU A 239 9.64 4.78 6.40
CA GLU A 239 8.59 4.52 7.39
C GLU A 239 8.25 3.03 7.43
N THR A 240 8.12 2.38 6.26
CA THR A 240 7.90 0.94 6.16
C THR A 240 9.11 0.16 6.67
N GLN A 241 10.33 0.60 6.32
CA GLN A 241 11.56 -0.02 6.81
C GLN A 241 11.67 0.05 8.33
N LEU A 242 11.37 1.20 8.94
CA LEU A 242 11.36 1.37 10.40
C LEU A 242 10.32 0.47 11.06
N THR A 243 9.09 0.44 10.54
CA THR A 243 8.00 -0.38 11.07
C THR A 243 8.37 -1.86 11.03
N VAL A 244 8.94 -2.33 9.94
CA VAL A 244 9.34 -3.74 9.80
C VAL A 244 10.53 -4.05 10.71
N ALA A 245 11.60 -3.26 10.66
CA ALA A 245 12.84 -3.56 11.37
C ALA A 245 12.72 -3.37 12.89
N LYS A 246 11.95 -2.38 13.35
CA LYS A 246 11.87 -2.02 14.77
C LYS A 246 10.65 -2.58 15.50
N ILE A 247 9.60 -2.95 14.75
CA ILE A 247 8.36 -3.44 15.34
C ILE A 247 8.11 -4.90 14.94
N HIS A 248 7.85 -5.20 13.66
CA HIS A 248 7.48 -6.56 13.26
C HIS A 248 8.55 -7.61 13.54
N ASN A 249 9.80 -7.34 13.15
CA ASN A 249 10.91 -8.29 13.33
C ASN A 249 11.40 -8.40 14.79
N VAL A 250 10.99 -7.48 15.66
CA VAL A 250 11.37 -7.46 17.09
C VAL A 250 10.29 -8.04 17.98
N TRP A 251 9.04 -7.69 17.71
CA TRP A 251 7.93 -8.00 18.60
C TRP A 251 7.04 -9.15 18.14
N HIS A 252 7.06 -9.48 16.83
CA HIS A 252 6.24 -10.53 16.23
C HIS A 252 4.75 -10.45 16.66
N PRO A 253 4.02 -9.37 16.35
CA PRO A 253 2.67 -9.15 16.85
C PRO A 253 1.71 -10.27 16.42
N GLN A 254 0.90 -10.79 17.36
CA GLN A 254 -0.15 -11.75 17.08
C GLN A 254 -1.38 -11.11 16.46
N ILE A 255 -1.64 -9.84 16.82
CA ILE A 255 -2.75 -9.05 16.30
C ILE A 255 -2.21 -7.70 15.82
N VAL A 256 -2.66 -7.28 14.65
CA VAL A 256 -2.37 -5.94 14.10
C VAL A 256 -3.70 -5.26 13.82
N HIS A 257 -3.99 -4.15 14.48
CA HIS A 257 -5.15 -3.31 14.18
C HIS A 257 -4.70 -2.10 13.35
N ASP A 258 -5.05 -2.10 12.10
CA ASP A 258 -4.72 -1.05 11.13
C ASP A 258 -5.96 -0.19 10.91
N ILE A 259 -5.92 1.04 11.45
CA ILE A 259 -7.09 1.93 11.56
C ILE A 259 -7.11 2.93 10.41
N HIS A 260 -8.16 2.85 9.60
CA HIS A 260 -8.36 3.61 8.38
C HIS A 260 -9.71 4.29 8.29
N GLN A 261 -9.87 5.12 7.26
CA GLN A 261 -11.14 5.71 6.85
C GLN A 261 -11.43 5.41 5.38
N GLN A 262 -12.71 5.24 5.08
CA GLN A 262 -13.24 5.02 3.75
C GLN A 262 -14.18 6.16 3.31
N GLY A 263 -14.70 6.08 2.08
CA GLY A 263 -15.63 7.09 1.56
C GLY A 263 -16.88 7.29 2.42
N SER A 264 -17.39 8.52 2.42
CA SER A 264 -18.49 8.98 3.30
C SER A 264 -19.88 8.40 2.96
N THR A 265 -20.09 7.87 1.76
CA THR A 265 -21.43 7.45 1.28
C THR A 265 -21.68 5.95 1.36
N GLY A 266 -20.74 5.16 1.88
CA GLY A 266 -20.85 3.72 2.08
C GLY A 266 -21.26 3.33 3.51
N SER A 267 -20.75 2.16 3.96
CA SER A 267 -20.87 1.71 5.36
C SER A 267 -20.21 2.70 6.31
N ARG A 268 -20.70 2.74 7.56
CA ARG A 268 -20.07 3.57 8.59
C ARG A 268 -18.79 2.95 9.11
N LEU A 269 -18.72 1.61 9.10
CA LEU A 269 -17.52 0.87 9.47
C LEU A 269 -17.45 -0.45 8.70
N PHE A 270 -16.29 -0.75 8.14
CA PHE A 270 -15.92 -2.09 7.68
C PHE A 270 -15.05 -2.77 8.75
N LEU A 271 -15.28 -4.05 8.95
CA LEU A 271 -14.46 -4.98 9.73
C LEU A 271 -14.31 -6.31 8.99
N PRO A 272 -13.22 -7.08 9.18
CA PRO A 272 -13.13 -8.44 8.64
C PRO A 272 -14.28 -9.34 9.13
N PRO A 273 -14.53 -10.47 8.46
CA PRO A 273 -13.71 -11.14 7.46
C PRO A 273 -13.61 -10.39 6.14
N TYR A 274 -12.47 -10.61 5.47
CA TYR A 274 -12.23 -10.10 4.12
C TYR A 274 -12.97 -10.92 3.07
N MET A 275 -13.20 -10.32 1.90
CA MET A 275 -13.70 -11.03 0.72
C MET A 275 -12.63 -11.97 0.14
N ARG A 276 -13.06 -12.87 -0.71
CA ARG A 276 -12.16 -13.66 -1.56
C ARG A 276 -11.68 -12.80 -2.74
N PRO A 277 -10.44 -13.05 -3.25
CA PRO A 277 -9.58 -14.17 -2.86
C PRO A 277 -8.68 -13.86 -1.66
N VAL A 278 -8.20 -14.92 -1.02
CA VAL A 278 -7.11 -14.87 -0.05
C VAL A 278 -5.85 -15.36 -0.74
N GLU A 279 -4.72 -14.74 -0.49
CA GLU A 279 -3.43 -15.16 -1.06
C GLU A 279 -3.09 -16.58 -0.56
N PRO A 280 -2.76 -17.51 -1.47
CA PRO A 280 -2.63 -18.95 -1.16
C PRO A 280 -1.56 -19.31 -0.12
N ASN A 281 -0.58 -18.44 0.13
CA ASN A 281 0.47 -18.67 1.12
C ASN A 281 0.12 -18.14 2.52
N VAL A 282 -1.03 -17.48 2.68
CA VAL A 282 -1.56 -17.07 4.00
C VAL A 282 -2.03 -18.30 4.77
N PRO A 283 -1.51 -18.53 6.00
CA PRO A 283 -1.94 -19.65 6.82
C PRO A 283 -3.45 -19.66 7.10
N LYS A 284 -4.08 -20.82 7.07
CA LYS A 284 -5.52 -20.97 7.37
C LYS A 284 -5.90 -20.48 8.77
N GLN A 285 -4.98 -20.57 9.73
CA GLN A 285 -5.14 -20.09 11.09
C GLN A 285 -5.29 -18.56 11.14
N ILE A 286 -4.67 -17.84 10.21
CA ILE A 286 -4.83 -16.38 10.05
C ILE A 286 -6.24 -16.07 9.57
N VAL A 287 -6.72 -16.82 8.55
CA VAL A 287 -8.10 -16.65 8.02
C VAL A 287 -9.12 -16.89 9.13
N ALA A 288 -8.95 -17.95 9.93
CA ALA A 288 -9.80 -18.21 11.08
C ALA A 288 -9.72 -17.07 12.11
N GLY A 289 -8.52 -16.58 12.40
CA GLY A 289 -8.29 -15.51 13.39
C GLY A 289 -8.95 -14.17 13.03
N TYR A 290 -8.78 -13.67 11.81
CA TYR A 290 -9.43 -12.42 11.43
C TYR A 290 -10.95 -12.58 11.26
N THR A 291 -11.43 -13.78 10.90
CA THR A 291 -12.87 -14.08 10.83
C THR A 291 -13.51 -14.07 12.22
N GLU A 292 -12.88 -14.72 13.18
CA GLU A 292 -13.32 -14.77 14.57
C GLU A 292 -13.34 -13.38 15.21
N LEU A 293 -12.20 -12.69 15.18
CA LEU A 293 -12.04 -11.40 15.82
C LEU A 293 -12.91 -10.32 15.16
N GLY A 294 -12.94 -10.26 13.83
CA GLY A 294 -13.75 -9.27 13.11
C GLY A 294 -15.27 -9.48 13.34
N ASN A 295 -15.73 -10.72 13.32
CA ASN A 295 -17.13 -11.03 13.64
C ASN A 295 -17.47 -10.72 15.12
N PHE A 296 -16.54 -10.97 16.04
CA PHE A 296 -16.69 -10.56 17.43
C PHE A 296 -16.87 -9.05 17.54
N MET A 297 -15.93 -8.27 16.97
CA MET A 297 -15.99 -6.80 16.99
C MET A 297 -17.30 -6.26 16.39
N ALA A 298 -17.70 -6.77 15.22
CA ALA A 298 -18.92 -6.36 14.54
C ALA A 298 -20.17 -6.66 15.37
N ARG A 299 -20.25 -7.84 16.01
CA ARG A 299 -21.36 -8.23 16.87
C ARG A 299 -21.47 -7.32 18.10
N GLU A 300 -20.35 -7.10 18.80
CA GLU A 300 -20.33 -6.27 20.01
C GLU A 300 -20.69 -4.82 19.71
N MET A 301 -20.17 -4.25 18.64
CA MET A 301 -20.50 -2.88 18.23
C MET A 301 -21.99 -2.75 17.87
N ARG A 302 -22.54 -3.71 17.12
CA ARG A 302 -23.99 -3.76 16.82
C ARG A 302 -24.81 -3.84 18.11
N GLY A 303 -24.38 -4.66 19.07
CA GLY A 303 -25.01 -4.79 20.40
C GLY A 303 -24.97 -3.49 21.21
N GLN A 304 -23.97 -2.66 21.00
CA GLN A 304 -23.85 -1.31 21.61
C GLN A 304 -24.59 -0.22 20.82
N GLY A 305 -25.34 -0.56 19.77
CA GLY A 305 -26.15 0.38 18.99
C GLY A 305 -25.43 1.07 17.83
N PHE A 306 -24.17 0.73 17.53
CA PHE A 306 -23.49 1.25 16.34
C PHE A 306 -24.16 0.75 15.06
N LYS A 307 -24.29 1.64 14.08
CA LYS A 307 -25.05 1.39 12.82
C LYS A 307 -24.13 1.38 11.61
N GLY A 308 -24.61 0.83 10.50
CA GLY A 308 -23.92 0.84 9.21
C GLY A 308 -22.63 0.01 9.19
N ILE A 309 -22.55 -1.07 9.99
CA ILE A 309 -21.38 -1.94 10.08
C ILE A 309 -21.46 -3.02 8.98
N THR A 310 -20.38 -3.17 8.22
CA THR A 310 -20.26 -4.23 7.21
C THR A 310 -19.08 -5.16 7.49
N THR A 311 -19.24 -6.40 7.04
CA THR A 311 -18.19 -7.43 7.01
C THR A 311 -18.24 -8.15 5.67
N ASN A 312 -17.17 -8.81 5.27
CA ASN A 312 -17.10 -9.58 4.03
C ASN A 312 -17.51 -8.78 2.78
N SER A 313 -16.88 -7.61 2.62
CA SER A 313 -17.17 -6.68 1.52
C SER A 313 -15.91 -5.92 1.13
N THR A 314 -15.86 -5.41 -0.11
CA THR A 314 -14.88 -4.46 -0.66
C THR A 314 -13.43 -4.90 -0.58
N TYR A 315 -12.94 -5.33 0.58
CA TYR A 315 -11.52 -5.57 0.88
C TYR A 315 -11.19 -7.06 0.84
N ASP A 316 -10.16 -7.43 0.08
CA ASP A 316 -9.58 -8.78 0.02
C ASP A 316 -8.26 -8.87 0.83
N ALA A 317 -7.66 -10.06 0.84
CA ALA A 317 -6.36 -10.33 1.46
C ALA A 317 -5.41 -10.99 0.45
N TRP A 318 -5.36 -10.45 -0.77
CA TRP A 318 -4.56 -11.03 -1.86
C TRP A 318 -3.16 -10.44 -1.94
N SER A 319 -3.01 -9.12 -2.08
CA SER A 319 -1.69 -8.53 -2.27
C SER A 319 -0.85 -8.58 -0.99
N PRO A 320 0.50 -8.64 -1.08
CA PRO A 320 1.37 -8.60 0.10
C PRO A 320 1.18 -7.34 0.95
N SER A 321 0.76 -6.24 0.34
CA SER A 321 0.40 -5.01 1.08
C SER A 321 -0.74 -5.24 2.08
N ARG A 322 -1.61 -6.19 1.79
CA ARG A 322 -2.70 -6.61 2.69
C ARG A 322 -2.31 -7.78 3.58
N ALA A 323 -1.44 -8.66 3.10
CA ALA A 323 -1.12 -9.93 3.73
C ALA A 323 0.23 -9.93 4.47
N TYR A 324 1.00 -8.81 4.50
CA TYR A 324 2.32 -8.78 5.13
C TYR A 324 2.33 -9.38 6.54
N SER A 325 1.50 -8.85 7.44
CA SER A 325 1.41 -9.35 8.82
C SER A 325 0.98 -10.83 8.86
N HIS A 326 0.15 -11.25 7.91
CA HIS A 326 -0.37 -12.62 7.83
C HIS A 326 0.74 -13.64 7.55
N TYR A 327 1.74 -13.31 6.73
CA TYR A 327 2.90 -14.19 6.51
C TYR A 327 3.81 -14.29 7.74
N HIS A 328 3.70 -13.33 8.66
CA HIS A 328 4.50 -13.24 9.88
C HIS A 328 3.75 -13.73 11.14
N GLY A 329 2.62 -14.42 10.95
CA GLY A 329 1.82 -14.97 12.04
C GLY A 329 0.88 -13.97 12.71
N GLY A 330 0.87 -12.72 12.27
CA GLY A 330 0.02 -11.64 12.80
C GLY A 330 -1.34 -11.59 12.09
N VAL A 331 -2.41 -11.68 12.84
CA VAL A 331 -3.78 -11.47 12.35
C VAL A 331 -4.03 -9.96 12.20
N ARG A 332 -4.06 -9.48 10.96
CA ARG A 332 -4.37 -8.07 10.68
C ARG A 332 -5.88 -7.85 10.61
N ILE A 333 -6.36 -6.91 11.41
CA ILE A 333 -7.71 -6.35 11.35
C ILE A 333 -7.60 -4.97 10.71
N LEU A 334 -8.06 -4.85 9.47
CA LEU A 334 -8.33 -3.58 8.83
C LEU A 334 -9.68 -3.09 9.31
N SER A 335 -9.75 -1.90 9.90
CA SER A 335 -11.01 -1.22 10.15
C SER A 335 -11.08 0.05 9.31
N GLU A 336 -12.23 0.25 8.61
CA GLU A 336 -12.42 1.37 7.69
C GLU A 336 -13.67 2.15 8.09
N THR A 337 -13.49 3.25 8.80
CA THR A 337 -14.59 4.11 9.25
C THR A 337 -14.94 5.14 8.17
N ALA A 338 -16.22 5.42 7.96
CA ALA A 338 -16.62 6.46 6.99
C ALA A 338 -16.02 7.82 7.32
N SER A 339 -15.51 8.53 6.33
CA SER A 339 -14.94 9.87 6.48
C SER A 339 -16.00 10.97 6.58
N CYS A 340 -15.66 12.07 7.24
CA CYS A 340 -16.19 13.39 6.93
C CYS A 340 -15.28 14.08 5.90
N LYS A 341 -15.32 15.41 5.76
CA LYS A 341 -14.40 16.16 4.88
C LYS A 341 -13.18 16.61 5.69
N ILE A 342 -12.18 15.75 5.80
CA ILE A 342 -11.03 15.91 6.71
C ILE A 342 -11.56 16.06 8.17
N ALA A 343 -11.66 17.26 8.69
CA ALA A 343 -12.26 17.54 10.03
C ALA A 343 -13.57 18.32 9.96
N THR A 344 -14.09 18.57 8.75
CA THR A 344 -15.35 19.30 8.54
C THR A 344 -16.52 18.33 8.54
N PRO A 345 -17.55 18.51 9.39
CA PRO A 345 -18.71 17.63 9.44
C PRO A 345 -19.49 17.68 8.12
N ILE A 346 -20.18 16.59 7.83
CA ILE A 346 -21.01 16.46 6.64
C ILE A 346 -22.40 15.97 7.00
N THR A 347 -23.38 16.31 6.14
CA THR A 347 -24.70 15.70 6.19
C THR A 347 -24.84 14.75 5.01
N VAL A 348 -25.11 13.47 5.26
CA VAL A 348 -25.35 12.45 4.22
C VAL A 348 -26.81 12.04 4.30
N LYS A 349 -27.55 12.25 3.21
CA LYS A 349 -28.95 11.80 3.12
C LYS A 349 -28.99 10.30 2.83
N PHE A 350 -30.06 9.62 3.26
CA PHE A 350 -30.20 8.18 3.05
C PHE A 350 -30.17 7.80 1.56
N ASP A 351 -30.75 8.62 0.69
CA ASP A 351 -30.77 8.42 -0.76
C ASP A 351 -29.40 8.60 -1.43
N GLN A 352 -28.49 9.34 -0.79
CA GLN A 352 -27.10 9.51 -1.23
C GLN A 352 -26.20 8.31 -0.90
N LEU A 353 -26.66 7.40 -0.03
CA LEU A 353 -25.89 6.19 0.28
C LEU A 353 -25.76 5.32 -0.98
N ARG A 354 -24.53 4.87 -1.24
CA ARG A 354 -24.17 4.12 -2.44
C ARG A 354 -23.86 2.68 -2.11
N LYS A 355 -24.43 1.79 -2.90
CA LYS A 355 -24.10 0.36 -2.86
C LYS A 355 -22.61 0.17 -3.13
N ALA A 356 -21.97 -0.67 -2.35
CA ALA A 356 -20.63 -1.14 -2.66
C ALA A 356 -20.65 -1.98 -3.94
N GLU A 357 -19.56 -1.98 -4.69
CA GLU A 357 -19.45 -2.87 -5.86
C GLU A 357 -19.62 -4.32 -5.46
N GLN A 358 -19.13 -4.67 -4.28
CA GLN A 358 -19.21 -6.03 -3.74
C GLN A 358 -19.60 -6.01 -2.25
N GLY A 359 -20.46 -6.96 -1.88
CA GLY A 359 -20.69 -7.35 -0.51
C GLY A 359 -21.91 -6.77 0.20
N TYR A 360 -22.31 -5.52 0.01
CA TYR A 360 -23.45 -4.93 0.72
C TYR A 360 -24.17 -3.80 -0.05
N ASP A 361 -25.41 -3.58 0.34
CA ASP A 361 -26.20 -2.38 -0.01
C ASP A 361 -26.49 -1.62 1.29
N PRO A 362 -26.05 -0.35 1.46
CA PRO A 362 -26.21 0.38 2.69
C PRO A 362 -27.67 0.77 2.99
N LYS A 363 -28.57 0.55 2.05
CA LYS A 363 -30.01 0.78 2.19
C LYS A 363 -30.81 -0.46 2.58
N LYS A 364 -30.12 -1.61 2.73
CA LYS A 364 -30.79 -2.89 3.01
C LYS A 364 -29.97 -3.72 3.98
N GLU A 365 -30.55 -4.15 5.07
CA GLU A 365 -29.89 -5.07 5.99
C GLU A 365 -29.67 -6.44 5.35
N SER A 366 -28.54 -7.05 5.70
CA SER A 366 -28.15 -8.38 5.26
C SER A 366 -27.33 -9.10 6.35
N ALA A 367 -26.98 -10.34 6.12
CA ALA A 367 -26.09 -11.08 7.04
C ALA A 367 -24.73 -10.39 7.26
N THR A 368 -24.27 -9.63 6.27
CA THR A 368 -22.96 -8.95 6.31
C THR A 368 -23.05 -7.45 6.56
N PHE A 369 -24.26 -6.85 6.61
CA PHE A 369 -24.44 -5.42 6.77
C PHE A 369 -25.63 -5.09 7.68
N GLY A 370 -25.43 -4.18 8.63
CA GLY A 370 -26.47 -3.64 9.49
C GLY A 370 -25.96 -3.35 10.91
N PRO A 371 -26.84 -2.78 11.81
CA PRO A 371 -28.14 -2.15 11.52
C PRO A 371 -28.04 -0.98 10.56
N LEU A 372 -29.16 -0.59 9.93
CA LEU A 372 -29.17 0.53 8.96
C LEU A 372 -28.79 1.85 9.65
N TRP A 373 -27.92 2.61 8.98
CA TRP A 373 -27.73 4.03 9.26
C TRP A 373 -28.61 4.85 8.31
N ASN A 374 -29.57 5.57 8.85
CA ASN A 374 -30.61 6.24 8.05
C ASN A 374 -30.16 7.60 7.48
N GLY A 375 -28.87 7.86 7.43
CA GLY A 375 -28.36 9.19 7.09
C GLY A 375 -28.39 10.14 8.29
N GLY A 376 -27.91 11.35 8.09
CA GLY A 376 -27.81 12.39 9.11
C GLY A 376 -26.47 13.11 9.07
N GLU A 377 -26.20 13.87 10.11
CA GLU A 377 -24.89 14.49 10.31
C GLU A 377 -23.87 13.43 10.66
N TRP A 378 -22.62 13.67 10.22
CA TRP A 378 -21.48 12.80 10.46
C TRP A 378 -20.27 13.66 10.79
N HIS A 379 -19.87 13.58 12.05
CA HIS A 379 -18.85 14.41 12.66
C HIS A 379 -17.54 13.65 12.83
N LEU A 380 -16.45 14.37 13.02
CA LEU A 380 -15.16 13.78 13.38
C LEU A 380 -15.24 13.00 14.71
N ARG A 381 -16.10 13.43 15.64
CA ARG A 381 -16.39 12.74 16.89
C ARG A 381 -17.00 11.34 16.65
N ASP A 382 -17.91 11.22 15.69
CA ASP A 382 -18.48 9.91 15.35
C ASP A 382 -17.38 8.96 14.86
N ILE A 383 -16.48 9.47 14.03
CA ILE A 383 -15.34 8.69 13.49
C ILE A 383 -14.45 8.19 14.62
N THR A 384 -14.00 9.08 15.52
CA THR A 384 -13.15 8.69 16.64
C THR A 384 -13.85 7.72 17.61
N ASN A 385 -15.18 7.86 17.81
CA ASN A 385 -15.97 6.92 18.62
C ASN A 385 -16.02 5.52 18.02
N TYR A 386 -16.24 5.40 16.71
CA TYR A 386 -16.22 4.09 16.03
C TYR A 386 -14.84 3.45 16.12
N MET A 387 -13.77 4.21 15.88
CA MET A 387 -12.39 3.74 15.90
C MET A 387 -11.94 3.29 17.29
N THR A 388 -12.17 4.11 18.30
CA THR A 388 -11.76 3.79 19.68
C THR A 388 -12.55 2.60 20.23
N THR A 389 -13.86 2.55 19.99
CA THR A 389 -14.69 1.40 20.41
C THR A 389 -14.19 0.11 19.75
N ALA A 390 -13.92 0.13 18.44
CA ALA A 390 -13.38 -1.03 17.73
C ALA A 390 -12.03 -1.47 18.33
N ALA A 391 -11.13 -0.51 18.64
CA ALA A 391 -9.84 -0.80 19.24
C ALA A 391 -9.97 -1.44 20.63
N PHE A 392 -10.84 -0.92 21.50
CA PHE A 392 -11.04 -1.49 22.83
C PHE A 392 -11.72 -2.86 22.81
N LEU A 393 -12.62 -3.12 21.86
CA LEU A 393 -13.18 -4.46 21.67
C LEU A 393 -12.12 -5.46 21.22
N LEU A 394 -11.25 -5.09 20.29
CA LEU A 394 -10.12 -5.90 19.87
C LEU A 394 -9.18 -6.20 21.06
N LEU A 395 -8.82 -5.19 21.85
CA LEU A 395 -7.96 -5.34 23.03
C LEU A 395 -8.59 -6.23 24.10
N ARG A 396 -9.90 -6.11 24.33
CA ARG A 396 -10.66 -6.99 25.23
C ARG A 396 -10.55 -8.45 24.76
N HIS A 397 -10.84 -8.72 23.48
CA HIS A 397 -10.74 -10.09 22.94
C HIS A 397 -9.31 -10.63 23.04
N ALA A 398 -8.30 -9.78 22.76
CA ALA A 398 -6.90 -10.17 22.89
C ALA A 398 -6.54 -10.56 24.34
N SER A 399 -7.03 -9.83 25.32
CA SER A 399 -6.82 -10.08 26.75
C SER A 399 -7.53 -11.34 27.23
N GLU A 400 -8.81 -11.48 26.91
CA GLU A 400 -9.64 -12.62 27.33
C GLU A 400 -9.17 -13.94 26.72
N ASN A 401 -8.62 -13.93 25.51
CA ASN A 401 -8.17 -15.09 24.74
C ASN A 401 -6.64 -15.14 24.55
N ARG A 402 -5.86 -14.56 25.48
CA ARG A 402 -4.41 -14.41 25.38
C ARG A 402 -3.68 -15.70 24.99
N GLU A 403 -3.97 -16.80 25.69
CA GLU A 403 -3.29 -18.09 25.44
C GLU A 403 -3.69 -18.70 24.09
N GLU A 404 -4.90 -18.45 23.63
CA GLU A 404 -5.36 -18.91 22.32
C GLU A 404 -4.64 -18.19 21.19
N TRP A 405 -4.45 -16.85 21.31
CA TRP A 405 -3.66 -16.08 20.36
C TRP A 405 -2.22 -16.54 20.28
N LEU A 406 -1.59 -16.81 21.42
CA LEU A 406 -0.21 -17.33 21.47
C LEU A 406 -0.12 -18.77 20.94
N ASN A 407 -1.11 -19.63 21.22
CA ASN A 407 -1.18 -20.96 20.65
C ASN A 407 -1.33 -20.95 19.13
N ARG A 408 -2.21 -20.07 18.60
CA ARG A 408 -2.40 -19.88 17.16
C ARG A 408 -1.09 -19.44 16.50
N PHE A 409 -0.41 -18.47 17.09
CA PHE A 409 0.89 -17.97 16.62
C PHE A 409 1.95 -19.09 16.59
N TYR A 410 2.07 -19.83 17.67
CA TYR A 410 2.98 -20.99 17.74
C TYR A 410 2.64 -22.07 16.70
N ALA A 411 1.37 -22.37 16.51
CA ALA A 411 0.93 -23.37 15.52
C ALA A 411 1.31 -22.96 14.09
N ILE A 412 1.20 -21.67 13.74
CA ILE A 412 1.64 -21.12 12.46
C ILE A 412 3.15 -21.30 12.29
N GLY A 413 3.95 -20.91 13.28
CA GLY A 413 5.40 -21.09 13.27
C GLY A 413 5.81 -22.56 13.15
N LYS A 414 5.12 -23.44 13.87
CA LYS A 414 5.35 -24.90 13.81
C LYS A 414 5.06 -25.48 12.42
N GLU A 415 4.04 -24.97 11.75
CA GLU A 415 3.70 -25.39 10.38
C GLU A 415 4.73 -24.87 9.38
N ALA A 416 5.15 -23.61 9.53
CA ALA A 416 6.10 -22.95 8.63
C ALA A 416 7.48 -23.65 8.59
N VAL A 417 7.92 -24.19 9.73
CA VAL A 417 9.24 -24.86 9.83
C VAL A 417 9.18 -26.38 9.64
N ARG A 418 8.09 -26.94 9.11
CA ARG A 418 8.00 -28.36 8.81
C ARG A 418 9.04 -28.76 7.77
N PRO A 419 9.62 -30.00 7.89
CA PRO A 419 10.54 -30.51 6.89
C PRO A 419 9.99 -30.49 5.47
N GLU A 420 10.88 -30.42 4.51
CA GLU A 420 10.61 -30.43 3.08
C GLU A 420 9.68 -31.59 2.67
N ASN A 421 8.74 -31.28 1.78
CA ASN A 421 7.73 -32.21 1.28
C ASN A 421 8.07 -32.61 -0.16
N PRO A 422 8.30 -33.90 -0.48
CA PRO A 422 8.53 -34.33 -1.84
C PRO A 422 7.42 -33.89 -2.79
N GLY A 423 7.82 -33.34 -3.95
CA GLY A 423 6.87 -32.87 -4.99
C GLY A 423 6.43 -31.39 -4.86
N LEU A 424 6.63 -30.75 -3.69
CA LEU A 424 6.42 -29.33 -3.53
C LEU A 424 7.72 -28.54 -3.78
N VAL A 425 7.59 -27.22 -3.99
CA VAL A 425 8.78 -26.35 -3.98
C VAL A 425 9.28 -26.24 -2.56
N ASN A 426 10.50 -26.69 -2.32
CA ASN A 426 11.16 -26.73 -1.01
C ASN A 426 12.12 -25.55 -0.80
N ALA A 427 12.66 -25.02 -1.91
CA ALA A 427 13.54 -23.86 -1.86
C ALA A 427 13.52 -23.10 -3.20
N PHE A 428 14.06 -21.89 -3.17
CA PHE A 428 14.44 -21.14 -4.35
C PHE A 428 15.94 -20.91 -4.38
N VAL A 429 16.52 -20.96 -5.59
CA VAL A 429 17.91 -20.56 -5.82
C VAL A 429 17.91 -19.31 -6.68
N ILE A 430 18.60 -18.28 -6.22
CA ILE A 430 18.81 -17.02 -6.91
C ILE A 430 20.29 -16.94 -7.28
N PRO A 431 20.65 -17.13 -8.56
CA PRO A 431 22.03 -16.94 -9.01
C PRO A 431 22.43 -15.45 -8.95
N PRO A 432 23.73 -15.14 -8.89
CA PRO A 432 24.19 -13.77 -9.05
C PRO A 432 23.70 -13.20 -10.39
N ALA A 433 23.04 -12.07 -10.36
CA ALA A 433 22.55 -11.32 -11.50
C ALA A 433 22.37 -9.85 -11.12
N ASP A 434 22.19 -9.00 -12.12
CA ASP A 434 21.78 -7.61 -11.88
C ASP A 434 20.52 -7.60 -11.03
N ASN A 435 20.41 -6.64 -10.13
CA ASN A 435 19.31 -6.49 -9.18
C ASN A 435 19.12 -7.62 -8.15
N SER A 436 19.90 -8.72 -8.17
CA SER A 436 19.80 -9.79 -7.17
C SER A 436 19.94 -9.25 -5.75
N ALA A 437 20.86 -8.32 -5.54
CA ALA A 437 21.08 -7.70 -4.23
C ALA A 437 19.81 -6.98 -3.72
N ARG A 438 19.09 -6.29 -4.60
CA ARG A 438 17.83 -5.60 -4.25
C ARG A 438 16.72 -6.58 -3.86
N LEU A 439 16.59 -7.67 -4.61
CA LEU A 439 15.61 -8.73 -4.30
C LEU A 439 15.93 -9.41 -2.96
N LEU A 440 17.21 -9.72 -2.72
CA LEU A 440 17.66 -10.34 -1.48
C LEU A 440 17.49 -9.40 -0.28
N ASP A 441 17.78 -8.10 -0.44
CA ASP A 441 17.55 -7.08 0.61
C ASP A 441 16.06 -7.00 1.00
N ALA A 442 15.15 -7.01 0.03
CA ALA A 442 13.71 -7.01 0.31
C ALA A 442 13.26 -8.27 1.06
N LEU A 443 13.77 -9.44 0.69
CA LEU A 443 13.46 -10.70 1.38
C LEU A 443 14.02 -10.71 2.80
N GLU A 444 15.26 -10.27 3.00
CA GLU A 444 15.94 -10.23 4.29
C GLU A 444 15.29 -9.23 5.25
N ARG A 445 14.91 -8.03 4.75
CA ARG A 445 14.10 -7.06 5.53
C ARG A 445 12.80 -7.67 6.02
N GLY A 446 12.13 -8.47 5.18
CA GLY A 446 10.95 -9.25 5.56
C GLY A 446 11.24 -10.45 6.46
N GLY A 447 12.47 -10.59 6.99
CA GLY A 447 12.86 -11.65 7.94
C GLY A 447 13.11 -13.01 7.29
N VAL A 448 13.26 -13.10 5.99
CA VAL A 448 13.58 -14.35 5.28
C VAL A 448 15.03 -14.72 5.51
N GLU A 449 15.28 -15.97 5.92
CA GLU A 449 16.64 -16.53 6.06
C GLU A 449 17.20 -16.89 4.68
N ILE A 450 18.41 -16.44 4.40
CA ILE A 450 19.10 -16.62 3.14
C ILE A 450 20.43 -17.33 3.41
N GLU A 451 20.69 -18.42 2.68
CA GLU A 451 21.94 -19.17 2.75
C GLU A 451 22.82 -18.86 1.53
N PHE A 452 24.12 -18.69 1.75
CA PHE A 452 25.13 -18.56 0.68
C PHE A 452 26.09 -19.76 0.73
N PRO A 453 25.70 -20.92 0.17
CA PRO A 453 26.65 -22.05 0.03
C PRO A 453 27.73 -21.67 -0.98
N GLY A 454 28.88 -22.30 -0.97
CA GLY A 454 29.87 -22.16 -2.03
C GLY A 454 29.30 -22.60 -3.38
N THR A 455 30.14 -22.97 -4.35
CA THR A 455 29.63 -23.58 -5.60
C THR A 455 28.96 -24.92 -5.27
N PHE A 456 27.78 -25.15 -5.82
CA PHE A 456 27.01 -26.40 -5.60
C PHE A 456 26.28 -26.84 -6.89
N ILE A 457 25.79 -28.08 -6.87
CA ILE A 457 25.06 -28.67 -8.01
C ILE A 457 23.73 -29.22 -7.51
N ILE A 458 22.64 -28.84 -8.19
CA ILE A 458 21.29 -29.37 -7.97
C ILE A 458 20.71 -29.77 -9.33
N ASN A 459 20.16 -30.98 -9.42
CA ASN A 459 19.52 -31.49 -10.65
C ASN A 459 20.42 -31.34 -11.90
N ARG A 460 21.74 -31.66 -11.77
CA ARG A 460 22.78 -31.50 -12.81
C ARG A 460 23.08 -30.04 -13.22
N ARG A 461 22.45 -29.04 -12.60
CA ARG A 461 22.74 -27.63 -12.82
C ARG A 461 23.75 -27.14 -11.77
N ARG A 462 24.85 -26.58 -12.27
CA ARG A 462 25.88 -25.96 -11.42
C ARG A 462 25.49 -24.51 -11.11
N TYR A 463 25.54 -24.15 -9.83
CA TYR A 463 25.35 -22.80 -9.34
C TYR A 463 26.69 -22.25 -8.85
N PRO A 464 27.07 -21.03 -9.25
CA PRO A 464 28.35 -20.44 -8.87
C PRO A 464 28.35 -20.00 -7.39
N GLN A 465 29.52 -19.67 -6.89
CA GLN A 465 29.66 -18.96 -5.61
C GLN A 465 28.90 -17.65 -5.69
N GLY A 466 28.23 -17.25 -4.59
CA GLY A 466 27.35 -16.06 -4.52
C GLY A 466 25.90 -16.33 -4.90
N ALA A 467 25.56 -17.54 -5.37
CA ALA A 467 24.16 -17.94 -5.50
C ALA A 467 23.52 -18.03 -4.12
N ALA A 468 22.37 -17.37 -3.94
CA ALA A 468 21.59 -17.42 -2.72
C ALA A 468 20.59 -18.57 -2.74
N VAL A 469 20.40 -19.22 -1.61
CA VAL A 469 19.41 -20.30 -1.41
C VAL A 469 18.43 -19.87 -0.31
N ILE A 470 17.14 -19.97 -0.61
CA ILE A 470 16.05 -19.64 0.30
C ILE A 470 15.26 -20.92 0.54
N ARG A 471 15.48 -21.58 1.70
CA ARG A 471 14.64 -22.70 2.10
C ARG A 471 13.28 -22.22 2.53
N LEU A 472 12.24 -22.93 2.15
CA LEU A 472 10.86 -22.55 2.52
C LEU A 472 10.43 -23.12 3.88
N ALA A 473 11.18 -24.09 4.44
CA ALA A 473 10.99 -24.61 5.80
C ALA A 473 11.64 -23.66 6.83
N GLN A 474 11.14 -22.44 6.90
CA GLN A 474 11.56 -21.37 7.81
C GLN A 474 10.35 -20.54 8.23
N PRO A 475 10.41 -19.74 9.33
CA PRO A 475 9.26 -19.00 9.84
C PRO A 475 8.50 -18.19 8.78
N TYR A 476 9.23 -17.50 7.91
CA TYR A 476 8.64 -16.60 6.90
C TYR A 476 8.80 -17.13 5.46
N GLY A 477 8.89 -18.44 5.30
CA GLY A 477 8.93 -19.12 4.00
C GLY A 477 7.70 -18.84 3.14
N GLY A 478 6.53 -18.60 3.75
CA GLY A 478 5.30 -18.19 3.07
C GLY A 478 5.44 -16.83 2.38
N PHE A 479 6.08 -15.86 3.03
CA PHE A 479 6.38 -14.54 2.45
C PHE A 479 7.35 -14.66 1.25
N ALA A 480 8.44 -15.40 1.41
CA ALA A 480 9.38 -15.66 0.32
C ALA A 480 8.67 -16.31 -0.89
N ARG A 481 7.80 -17.29 -0.63
CA ARG A 481 7.04 -17.97 -1.69
C ARG A 481 6.08 -17.03 -2.42
N ALA A 482 5.39 -16.15 -1.70
CA ALA A 482 4.48 -15.17 -2.28
C ALA A 482 5.19 -14.21 -3.24
N LEU A 483 6.42 -13.78 -2.92
CA LEU A 483 7.18 -12.83 -3.73
C LEU A 483 7.95 -13.46 -4.90
N LEU A 484 8.32 -14.74 -4.79
CA LEU A 484 9.19 -15.40 -5.78
C LEU A 484 8.43 -16.28 -6.78
N LYS A 485 7.21 -16.73 -6.43
CA LYS A 485 6.35 -17.53 -7.31
C LYS A 485 5.41 -16.62 -8.10
N THR A 486 5.16 -16.96 -9.37
CA THR A 486 4.14 -16.28 -10.18
C THR A 486 2.74 -16.49 -9.59
N GLN A 487 1.93 -15.47 -9.59
CA GLN A 487 0.54 -15.52 -9.15
C GLN A 487 -0.36 -15.95 -10.31
N GLN A 488 -1.37 -16.74 -9.96
CA GLN A 488 -2.52 -17.03 -10.80
C GLN A 488 -3.75 -16.52 -10.05
N TYR A 489 -4.17 -15.31 -10.37
CA TYR A 489 -5.37 -14.74 -9.76
C TYR A 489 -6.61 -15.48 -10.30
N PRO A 490 -7.57 -15.85 -9.46
CA PRO A 490 -8.77 -16.54 -9.92
C PRO A 490 -9.61 -15.64 -10.84
N ASP A 491 -10.21 -16.25 -11.87
CA ASP A 491 -11.17 -15.57 -12.75
C ASP A 491 -12.50 -15.37 -12.02
N LEU A 492 -12.62 -14.26 -11.30
CA LEU A 492 -13.79 -13.92 -10.51
C LEU A 492 -14.69 -12.99 -11.31
N ARG A 493 -15.92 -13.43 -11.58
CA ARG A 493 -16.95 -12.65 -12.30
C ARG A 493 -18.27 -12.66 -11.55
N ASP A 494 -19.01 -11.57 -11.67
CA ASP A 494 -20.38 -11.50 -11.19
C ASP A 494 -21.34 -12.27 -12.12
N SER A 495 -22.63 -12.34 -11.73
CA SER A 495 -23.66 -13.03 -12.51
C SER A 495 -23.92 -12.44 -13.91
N SER A 496 -23.44 -11.21 -14.17
CA SER A 496 -23.51 -10.56 -15.49
C SER A 496 -22.30 -10.86 -16.38
N GLY A 497 -21.29 -11.59 -15.84
CA GLY A 497 -20.03 -11.85 -16.50
C GLY A 497 -19.02 -10.70 -16.41
N ARG A 498 -19.28 -9.66 -15.62
CA ARG A 498 -18.34 -8.57 -15.34
C ARG A 498 -17.27 -9.07 -14.37
N PRO A 499 -15.97 -8.83 -14.64
CA PRO A 499 -14.91 -9.17 -13.71
C PRO A 499 -15.05 -8.39 -12.40
N GLN A 500 -14.69 -9.03 -11.30
CA GLN A 500 -14.64 -8.40 -10.00
C GLN A 500 -13.29 -7.71 -9.85
N GLN A 501 -13.32 -6.40 -9.59
CA GLN A 501 -12.10 -5.63 -9.35
C GLN A 501 -11.41 -6.14 -8.08
N PRO A 502 -10.09 -6.48 -8.12
CA PRO A 502 -9.32 -6.72 -6.91
C PRO A 502 -9.20 -5.42 -6.12
N TYR A 503 -9.00 -5.56 -4.82
CA TYR A 503 -8.81 -4.36 -3.99
C TYR A 503 -7.52 -3.59 -4.34
N ASP A 504 -6.44 -4.29 -4.69
CA ASP A 504 -5.17 -3.69 -5.10
C ASP A 504 -4.77 -4.24 -6.47
N VAL A 505 -3.86 -5.20 -6.54
CA VAL A 505 -3.33 -5.75 -7.78
C VAL A 505 -3.38 -7.28 -7.78
N THR A 506 -3.31 -7.89 -8.96
CA THR A 506 -3.35 -9.35 -9.09
C THR A 506 -1.98 -10.01 -9.11
N ALA A 507 -0.93 -9.26 -9.47
CA ALA A 507 0.44 -9.75 -9.50
C ALA A 507 1.37 -8.96 -8.55
N HIS A 508 2.28 -9.69 -7.90
CA HIS A 508 3.29 -9.13 -7.01
C HIS A 508 4.59 -9.96 -7.05
N THR A 509 4.87 -10.61 -8.18
CA THR A 509 6.07 -11.42 -8.39
C THR A 509 7.31 -10.53 -8.47
N LEU A 510 7.95 -10.31 -7.34
CA LEU A 510 9.03 -9.34 -7.22
C LEU A 510 10.26 -9.75 -8.06
N SER A 511 10.53 -11.07 -8.20
CA SER A 511 11.59 -11.57 -9.06
C SER A 511 11.40 -11.16 -10.54
N LEU A 512 10.17 -11.18 -11.06
CA LEU A 512 9.87 -10.71 -12.42
C LEU A 512 10.01 -9.19 -12.52
N LEU A 513 9.45 -8.46 -11.57
CA LEU A 513 9.54 -7.00 -11.56
C LEU A 513 10.99 -6.51 -11.51
N MET A 514 11.85 -7.19 -10.74
CA MET A 514 13.26 -6.84 -10.63
C MET A 514 14.15 -7.45 -11.73
N GLY A 515 13.61 -8.33 -12.56
CA GLY A 515 14.38 -8.98 -13.61
C GLY A 515 15.40 -10.00 -13.10
N VAL A 516 15.15 -10.60 -11.94
CA VAL A 516 16.05 -11.54 -11.28
C VAL A 516 15.63 -12.98 -11.58
N PRO A 517 16.50 -13.81 -12.14
CA PRO A 517 16.19 -15.23 -12.38
C PRO A 517 16.07 -15.99 -11.05
N VAL A 518 15.01 -16.77 -10.90
CA VAL A 518 14.76 -17.59 -9.71
C VAL A 518 14.46 -19.03 -10.14
N ALA A 519 15.16 -19.98 -9.55
CA ALA A 519 14.97 -21.41 -9.83
C ALA A 519 14.24 -22.10 -8.68
N PRO A 520 13.02 -22.64 -8.87
CA PRO A 520 12.35 -23.45 -7.85
C PRO A 520 13.01 -24.83 -7.74
N ILE A 521 13.18 -25.31 -6.51
CA ILE A 521 13.77 -26.60 -6.19
C ILE A 521 12.73 -27.48 -5.49
N HIS A 522 12.45 -28.62 -6.08
CA HIS A 522 11.48 -29.60 -5.57
C HIS A 522 12.14 -30.77 -4.82
N ALA A 523 13.44 -30.97 -5.00
CA ALA A 523 14.20 -32.03 -4.34
C ALA A 523 14.64 -31.57 -2.93
N PRO A 524 14.85 -32.52 -2.00
CA PRO A 524 15.54 -32.24 -0.74
C PRO A 524 16.92 -31.65 -0.99
N LEU A 525 17.30 -30.65 -0.20
CA LEU A 525 18.54 -29.90 -0.40
C LEU A 525 19.62 -30.35 0.59
N VAL A 526 20.71 -30.93 0.05
CA VAL A 526 21.95 -31.11 0.77
C VAL A 526 22.95 -30.10 0.19
N LEU A 527 23.32 -29.10 0.99
CA LEU A 527 24.19 -28.00 0.57
C LEU A 527 25.53 -28.08 1.33
N PRO A 528 26.62 -27.59 0.72
CA PRO A 528 27.87 -27.31 1.48
C PRO A 528 27.56 -26.33 2.64
N LYS A 529 28.44 -26.34 3.66
CA LYS A 529 28.30 -25.40 4.78
C LYS A 529 28.19 -23.95 4.23
N PRO A 530 27.27 -23.14 4.77
CA PRO A 530 27.16 -21.73 4.40
C PRO A 530 28.52 -21.03 4.60
N ARG A 531 28.82 -20.11 3.70
CA ARG A 531 29.94 -19.17 3.83
C ARG A 531 29.40 -17.80 4.20
N PRO A 532 30.23 -16.91 4.77
CA PRO A 532 29.86 -15.52 4.92
C PRO A 532 29.37 -14.95 3.59
N GLU A 533 28.37 -14.13 3.65
CA GLU A 533 27.84 -13.43 2.48
C GLU A 533 28.97 -12.70 1.74
N PRO A 534 29.09 -12.84 0.41
CA PRO A 534 29.96 -11.96 -0.36
C PRO A 534 29.50 -10.53 -0.09
N GLY A 535 30.42 -9.64 0.30
CA GLY A 535 30.07 -8.25 0.60
C GLY A 535 29.20 -7.68 -0.51
N ARG A 536 27.94 -7.36 -0.22
CA ARG A 536 27.07 -6.65 -1.13
C ARG A 536 27.69 -5.27 -1.28
N GLY A 537 28.15 -4.93 -2.48
CA GLY A 537 28.67 -3.60 -2.77
C GLY A 537 27.63 -2.59 -2.27
N SER A 538 28.04 -1.67 -1.41
CA SER A 538 27.20 -0.54 -1.04
C SER A 538 26.76 0.11 -2.35
N ASN A 539 25.48 0.42 -2.50
CA ASN A 539 25.01 1.23 -3.63
C ASN A 539 25.89 2.49 -3.66
N GLY A 540 26.81 2.56 -4.64
CA GLY A 540 27.72 3.67 -4.80
C GLY A 540 26.94 4.95 -4.83
N GLY A 541 27.50 6.02 -4.30
CA GLY A 541 26.96 7.37 -4.41
C GLY A 541 26.63 7.69 -5.87
N CYS A 542 25.87 8.78 -6.07
CA CYS A 542 25.48 9.25 -7.39
C CYS A 542 26.70 9.30 -8.34
N GLY A 543 26.71 8.42 -9.34
CA GLY A 543 27.69 8.47 -10.43
C GLY A 543 27.45 9.68 -11.33
N ASP A 544 28.34 9.89 -12.31
CA ASP A 544 28.16 10.93 -13.32
C ASP A 544 26.82 10.74 -14.04
N ALA A 545 25.85 11.58 -13.69
CA ALA A 545 24.52 11.53 -14.27
C ALA A 545 24.60 11.79 -15.79
N PRO A 546 23.91 11.00 -16.62
CA PRO A 546 23.80 11.27 -18.05
C PRO A 546 23.30 12.70 -18.28
N GLY A 547 23.95 13.45 -19.16
CA GLY A 547 23.60 14.82 -19.48
C GLY A 547 22.16 14.98 -19.96
N GLY A 548 21.63 16.19 -19.83
CA GLY A 548 20.28 16.59 -20.25
C GLY A 548 19.44 17.17 -19.11
N ARG A 549 18.69 18.21 -19.44
CA ARG A 549 17.79 18.93 -18.51
C ARG A 549 16.42 18.27 -18.56
N ARG A 550 15.94 17.77 -17.43
CA ARG A 550 14.69 17.00 -17.33
C ARG A 550 13.62 17.76 -16.59
N ALA A 551 12.44 17.84 -17.18
CA ALA A 551 11.20 18.27 -16.52
C ALA A 551 10.34 17.06 -16.17
N ILE A 552 9.66 17.11 -15.03
CA ILE A 552 8.59 16.19 -14.68
C ILE A 552 7.30 16.98 -14.44
N TYR A 553 6.23 16.60 -15.11
CA TYR A 553 4.94 17.21 -14.94
C TYR A 553 4.35 16.90 -13.56
N ARG A 554 4.10 17.95 -12.78
CA ARG A 554 3.49 17.88 -11.44
C ARG A 554 2.16 18.62 -11.46
N SER A 555 1.10 17.87 -11.73
CA SER A 555 -0.27 18.39 -11.71
C SER A 555 -0.69 18.81 -10.29
N TYR A 556 -1.54 19.84 -10.20
CA TYR A 556 -2.21 20.18 -8.93
C TYR A 556 -3.24 19.12 -8.49
N SER A 557 -3.70 18.24 -9.41
CA SER A 557 -4.36 16.99 -9.05
C SER A 557 -3.28 15.93 -8.81
N PRO A 558 -2.90 15.61 -7.55
CA PRO A 558 -1.71 14.81 -7.28
C PRO A 558 -1.75 13.42 -7.91
N SER A 559 -0.65 13.01 -8.51
CA SER A 559 -0.46 11.65 -9.06
C SER A 559 0.56 10.88 -8.24
N MET A 560 0.19 9.69 -7.75
CA MET A 560 1.13 8.79 -7.06
C MET A 560 2.27 8.37 -7.99
N ASP A 561 1.98 8.16 -9.28
CA ASP A 561 3.01 7.83 -10.28
C ASP A 561 4.01 8.96 -10.51
N GLU A 562 3.60 10.23 -10.36
CA GLU A 562 4.53 11.36 -10.35
C GLU A 562 5.52 11.22 -9.19
N GLY A 563 5.01 10.97 -8.00
CA GLY A 563 5.84 10.78 -6.83
C GLY A 563 6.75 9.56 -6.92
N TRP A 564 6.27 8.41 -7.40
CA TRP A 564 7.09 7.24 -7.67
C TRP A 564 8.15 7.50 -8.76
N THR A 565 7.82 8.28 -9.78
CA THR A 565 8.81 8.67 -10.81
C THR A 565 9.92 9.51 -10.20
N ARG A 566 9.59 10.49 -9.34
CA ARG A 566 10.59 11.27 -8.58
C ARG A 566 11.44 10.37 -7.70
N TRP A 567 10.82 9.44 -6.97
CA TRP A 567 11.56 8.51 -6.14
C TRP A 567 12.58 7.70 -6.94
N VAL A 568 12.18 7.19 -8.12
CA VAL A 568 13.09 6.46 -9.01
C VAL A 568 14.22 7.34 -9.51
N LEU A 569 13.95 8.58 -9.91
CA LEU A 569 14.98 9.51 -10.39
C LEU A 569 15.97 9.92 -9.28
N GLU A 570 15.49 10.07 -8.04
CA GLU A 570 16.32 10.55 -6.91
C GLU A 570 17.06 9.40 -6.20
N ASN A 571 16.53 8.16 -6.19
CA ASN A 571 17.05 7.06 -5.38
C ASN A 571 17.75 5.94 -6.17
N GLN A 572 17.95 6.10 -7.47
CA GLN A 572 18.80 5.21 -8.25
C GLN A 572 20.25 5.68 -8.25
N SER A 573 21.18 4.78 -8.56
CA SER A 573 22.64 5.01 -8.50
C SER A 573 23.14 6.25 -9.28
N TRP A 574 22.25 6.90 -10.02
CA TRP A 574 22.60 8.00 -10.95
C TRP A 574 22.05 9.35 -10.51
N CYS A 575 21.14 9.40 -9.53
CA CYS A 575 20.55 10.63 -8.99
C CYS A 575 20.24 11.65 -10.10
N LEU A 576 19.29 11.30 -10.98
CA LEU A 576 18.98 12.13 -12.14
C LEU A 576 18.27 13.41 -11.70
N TYR A 577 18.94 14.53 -11.84
CA TYR A 577 18.34 15.84 -11.60
C TYR A 577 17.14 16.07 -12.50
N HIS A 578 16.08 16.57 -11.93
CA HIS A 578 14.84 16.92 -12.61
C HIS A 578 14.23 18.17 -11.98
N THR A 579 13.42 18.87 -12.75
CA THR A 579 12.68 20.04 -12.29
C THR A 579 11.18 19.72 -12.35
N PRO A 580 10.43 19.86 -11.24
CA PRO A 580 8.99 19.76 -11.29
C PRO A 580 8.42 20.96 -12.05
N VAL A 581 7.50 20.71 -12.97
CA VAL A 581 6.82 21.74 -13.77
C VAL A 581 5.32 21.61 -13.51
N THR A 582 4.73 22.65 -12.91
CA THR A 582 3.31 22.67 -12.55
C THR A 582 2.42 23.04 -13.73
N ASP A 583 1.09 22.87 -13.57
CA ASP A 583 0.08 23.34 -14.54
C ASP A 583 0.31 24.81 -14.93
N SER A 584 0.57 25.67 -13.96
CA SER A 584 0.77 27.11 -14.19
C SER A 584 2.10 27.40 -14.91
N ASP A 585 3.17 26.67 -14.59
CA ASP A 585 4.46 26.86 -15.24
C ASP A 585 4.40 26.43 -16.71
N LEU A 586 3.73 25.32 -16.98
CA LEU A 586 3.59 24.80 -18.33
C LEU A 586 2.81 25.75 -19.24
N ARG A 587 1.81 26.44 -18.69
CA ARG A 587 1.03 27.45 -19.44
C ARG A 587 1.85 28.70 -19.82
N LYS A 588 2.99 28.97 -19.18
CA LYS A 588 3.89 30.10 -19.52
C LYS A 588 4.65 29.87 -20.84
N GLY A 589 4.84 28.60 -21.24
CA GLY A 589 5.57 28.27 -22.48
C GLY A 589 7.09 28.26 -22.32
N ASP A 590 7.81 28.36 -23.44
CA ASP A 590 9.29 28.39 -23.53
C ASP A 590 10.01 27.22 -22.83
N LEU A 591 9.52 26.00 -23.05
CA LEU A 591 10.07 24.81 -22.41
C LEU A 591 11.43 24.40 -22.98
N HIS A 592 11.66 24.62 -24.28
CA HIS A 592 12.86 24.16 -24.98
C HIS A 592 14.13 24.89 -24.53
N SER A 593 14.02 26.14 -24.12
CA SER A 593 15.16 26.90 -23.56
C SER A 593 15.69 26.28 -22.25
N SER A 594 14.78 25.62 -21.50
CA SER A 594 15.06 25.09 -20.16
C SER A 594 15.23 23.58 -20.11
N PHE A 595 14.61 22.80 -21.02
CA PHE A 595 14.55 21.35 -20.94
C PHE A 595 14.89 20.67 -22.27
N ASP A 596 15.46 19.46 -22.15
CA ASP A 596 15.72 18.54 -23.26
C ASP A 596 14.74 17.36 -23.25
N TYR A 597 14.25 17.00 -22.04
CA TYR A 597 13.30 15.92 -21.78
C TYR A 597 12.16 16.42 -20.93
N PHE A 598 10.93 16.04 -21.30
CA PHE A 598 9.73 16.33 -20.54
C PHE A 598 8.97 15.04 -20.26
N ILE A 599 8.77 14.69 -18.98
CA ILE A 599 8.15 13.46 -18.53
C ILE A 599 6.73 13.76 -18.05
N ILE A 600 5.73 13.06 -18.58
CA ILE A 600 4.36 13.05 -18.05
C ILE A 600 4.10 11.68 -17.43
N PRO A 601 4.07 11.58 -16.09
CA PRO A 601 3.74 10.37 -15.38
C PRO A 601 2.29 9.92 -15.63
N ASP A 602 1.95 8.69 -15.19
CA ASP A 602 0.61 8.16 -15.36
C ASP A 602 -0.47 9.05 -14.72
N GLN A 603 -1.34 9.55 -15.56
CA GLN A 603 -2.56 10.27 -15.18
C GLN A 603 -3.55 10.26 -16.36
N SER A 604 -4.85 10.35 -16.08
CA SER A 604 -5.85 10.36 -17.16
C SER A 604 -5.71 11.61 -18.06
N ALA A 605 -5.98 11.45 -19.36
CA ALA A 605 -5.94 12.56 -20.33
C ALA A 605 -6.82 13.75 -19.89
N ALA A 606 -7.99 13.45 -19.33
CA ALA A 606 -8.92 14.47 -18.83
C ALA A 606 -8.34 15.24 -17.62
N THR A 607 -7.67 14.56 -16.70
CA THR A 607 -7.06 15.20 -15.53
C THR A 607 -5.85 16.05 -15.94
N ILE A 608 -5.00 15.55 -16.82
CA ILE A 608 -3.87 16.31 -17.37
C ILE A 608 -4.34 17.60 -18.03
N LEU A 609 -5.37 17.52 -18.87
CA LEU A 609 -5.85 18.66 -19.63
C LEU A 609 -6.63 19.66 -18.76
N ASN A 610 -7.53 19.17 -17.90
CA ASN A 610 -8.53 20.00 -17.24
C ASN A 610 -8.26 20.24 -15.75
N GLY A 611 -7.52 19.36 -15.07
CA GLY A 611 -7.25 19.46 -13.62
C GLY A 611 -8.51 19.62 -12.77
N TYR A 612 -8.39 20.34 -11.68
CA TYR A 612 -9.54 20.71 -10.84
C TYR A 612 -10.44 21.73 -11.51
N LYS A 613 -11.75 21.55 -11.40
CA LYS A 613 -12.75 22.50 -11.90
C LYS A 613 -12.69 23.80 -11.11
N ALA A 614 -12.94 24.92 -11.77
CA ALA A 614 -13.10 26.21 -11.10
C ALA A 614 -14.17 26.13 -10.00
N GLY A 615 -13.87 26.70 -8.82
CA GLY A 615 -14.71 26.69 -7.64
C GLY A 615 -14.63 25.42 -6.78
N THR A 616 -13.87 24.38 -7.18
CA THR A 616 -13.65 23.18 -6.34
C THR A 616 -12.37 23.24 -5.51
N MET A 617 -11.45 24.12 -5.89
CA MET A 617 -10.17 24.40 -5.23
C MET A 617 -9.91 25.91 -5.29
N PRO A 618 -8.99 26.46 -4.47
CA PRO A 618 -8.54 27.84 -4.64
C PRO A 618 -8.10 28.09 -6.09
N PRO A 619 -8.38 29.28 -6.64
CA PRO A 619 -8.23 29.56 -8.08
C PRO A 619 -6.84 29.22 -8.65
N GLU A 620 -5.77 29.42 -7.86
CA GLU A 620 -4.38 29.13 -8.25
C GLU A 620 -4.11 27.64 -8.50
N TYR A 621 -4.93 26.73 -7.96
CA TYR A 621 -4.84 25.28 -8.12
C TYR A 621 -5.88 24.70 -9.09
N THR A 622 -6.64 25.54 -9.79
CA THR A 622 -7.65 25.08 -10.72
C THR A 622 -7.17 25.04 -12.17
N GLY A 623 -7.83 24.22 -12.97
CA GLY A 623 -7.44 23.93 -14.35
C GLY A 623 -6.22 23.01 -14.39
N GLY A 624 -6.09 22.24 -15.47
CA GLY A 624 -4.90 21.48 -15.79
C GLY A 624 -3.94 22.29 -16.66
N MET A 625 -3.11 21.60 -17.45
CA MET A 625 -2.23 22.31 -18.39
C MET A 625 -3.00 23.12 -19.46
N GLY A 626 -4.23 22.74 -19.78
CA GLY A 626 -5.08 23.41 -20.76
C GLY A 626 -4.50 23.43 -22.16
N GLN A 627 -5.14 24.13 -23.10
CA GLN A 627 -4.65 24.24 -24.48
C GLN A 627 -3.34 25.05 -24.59
N ALA A 628 -3.09 25.97 -23.65
CA ALA A 628 -1.82 26.71 -23.62
C ALA A 628 -0.64 25.78 -23.31
N GLY A 629 -0.79 24.87 -22.33
CA GLY A 629 0.22 23.87 -22.02
C GLY A 629 0.42 22.86 -23.16
N VAL A 630 -0.68 22.41 -23.80
CA VAL A 630 -0.61 21.55 -25.01
C VAL A 630 0.21 22.24 -26.12
N LYS A 631 -0.02 23.53 -26.36
CA LYS A 631 0.74 24.30 -27.33
C LYS A 631 2.21 24.38 -26.96
N ALA A 632 2.53 24.69 -25.70
CA ALA A 632 3.90 24.76 -25.21
C ALA A 632 4.66 23.43 -25.37
N LEU A 633 4.00 22.29 -25.04
CA LEU A 633 4.57 20.96 -25.27
C LEU A 633 4.76 20.64 -26.75
N ARG A 634 3.85 21.08 -27.63
CA ARG A 634 4.00 20.91 -29.09
C ARG A 634 5.22 21.66 -29.60
N GLU A 635 5.34 22.94 -29.25
CA GLU A 635 6.50 23.78 -29.62
C GLU A 635 7.80 23.18 -29.10
N PHE A 636 7.82 22.68 -27.87
CA PHE A 636 8.95 21.98 -27.26
C PHE A 636 9.42 20.79 -28.11
N VAL A 637 8.48 19.92 -28.52
CA VAL A 637 8.81 18.73 -29.34
C VAL A 637 9.25 19.16 -30.75
N GLU A 638 8.53 20.06 -31.40
CA GLU A 638 8.85 20.51 -32.77
C GLU A 638 10.26 21.15 -32.85
N GLN A 639 10.73 21.78 -31.78
CA GLN A 639 12.05 22.39 -31.68
C GLN A 639 13.18 21.38 -31.38
N GLY A 640 12.89 20.15 -31.00
CA GLY A 640 13.89 19.10 -30.78
C GLY A 640 13.80 18.39 -29.43
N GLY A 641 12.87 18.79 -28.57
CA GLY A 641 12.64 18.19 -27.25
C GLY A 641 12.09 16.75 -27.35
N THR A 642 12.35 15.97 -26.31
CA THR A 642 11.80 14.61 -26.16
C THR A 642 10.70 14.63 -25.11
N LEU A 643 9.47 14.29 -25.51
CA LEU A 643 8.32 14.12 -24.63
C LEU A 643 8.15 12.63 -24.32
N VAL A 644 8.12 12.26 -23.03
CA VAL A 644 7.94 10.87 -22.56
C VAL A 644 6.64 10.78 -21.79
N CYS A 645 5.71 9.99 -22.30
CA CYS A 645 4.39 9.79 -21.69
C CYS A 645 4.29 8.38 -21.13
N LEU A 646 3.94 8.27 -19.83
CA LEU A 646 3.87 6.98 -19.13
C LEU A 646 2.41 6.55 -18.98
N ASN A 647 2.13 5.31 -19.38
CA ASN A 647 0.81 4.67 -19.25
C ASN A 647 -0.33 5.53 -19.83
N ARG A 648 -1.35 5.92 -19.05
CA ARG A 648 -2.52 6.69 -19.52
C ARG A 648 -2.16 8.09 -20.05
N ALA A 649 -1.03 8.67 -19.65
CA ALA A 649 -0.54 9.90 -20.25
C ALA A 649 -0.24 9.76 -21.75
N SER A 650 0.02 8.55 -22.24
CA SER A 650 0.16 8.28 -23.68
C SER A 650 -1.12 8.56 -24.45
N THR A 651 -2.29 8.26 -23.87
CA THR A 651 -3.60 8.60 -24.48
C THR A 651 -3.77 10.10 -24.62
N PHE A 652 -3.37 10.89 -23.61
CA PHE A 652 -3.35 12.36 -23.72
C PHE A 652 -2.52 12.82 -24.91
N ALA A 653 -1.30 12.29 -25.07
CA ALA A 653 -0.44 12.67 -26.18
C ALA A 653 -1.05 12.28 -27.54
N ILE A 654 -1.58 11.06 -27.67
CA ILE A 654 -2.27 10.60 -28.89
C ILE A 654 -3.38 11.55 -29.29
N GLU A 655 -4.24 11.94 -28.34
CA GLU A 655 -5.40 12.81 -28.58
C GLU A 655 -4.99 14.25 -28.92
N GLN A 656 -4.11 14.85 -28.12
CA GLN A 656 -3.80 16.28 -28.24
C GLN A 656 -2.84 16.59 -29.41
N PHE A 657 -1.93 15.66 -29.73
CA PHE A 657 -0.99 15.84 -30.85
C PHE A 657 -1.50 15.21 -32.14
N LYS A 658 -2.66 14.51 -32.13
CA LYS A 658 -3.22 13.81 -33.28
C LYS A 658 -2.23 12.81 -33.88
N LEU A 659 -1.64 12.00 -33.03
CA LEU A 659 -0.61 11.04 -33.43
C LEU A 659 -1.19 9.93 -34.32
N PRO A 660 -0.42 9.37 -35.27
CA PRO A 660 -0.87 8.27 -36.14
C PRO A 660 -0.83 6.93 -35.40
N VAL A 661 -1.34 6.91 -34.19
CA VAL A 661 -1.39 5.77 -33.26
C VAL A 661 -2.76 5.77 -32.60
N ARG A 662 -3.37 4.61 -32.44
CA ARG A 662 -4.62 4.47 -31.69
C ARG A 662 -4.45 3.48 -30.54
N ASP A 663 -5.20 3.70 -29.49
CA ASP A 663 -5.38 2.74 -28.41
C ASP A 663 -6.47 1.74 -28.78
N VAL A 664 -6.12 0.45 -28.93
CA VAL A 664 -7.07 -0.59 -29.38
C VAL A 664 -7.94 -1.14 -28.25
N VAL A 665 -7.66 -0.77 -27.01
CA VAL A 665 -8.45 -1.16 -25.84
C VAL A 665 -9.28 0.00 -25.26
N ALA A 666 -9.13 1.21 -25.82
CA ALA A 666 -9.96 2.34 -25.43
C ALA A 666 -11.45 2.01 -25.64
N ASN A 667 -12.28 2.27 -24.63
CA ASN A 667 -13.72 2.02 -24.65
C ASN A 667 -14.13 0.53 -24.84
N VAL A 668 -13.21 -0.41 -24.68
CA VAL A 668 -13.54 -1.84 -24.64
C VAL A 668 -14.16 -2.15 -23.30
N SER A 669 -15.25 -2.93 -23.30
CA SER A 669 -15.91 -3.36 -22.05
C SER A 669 -14.97 -4.21 -21.20
N GLU A 670 -14.99 -4.02 -19.88
CA GLU A 670 -14.26 -4.86 -18.91
C GLU A 670 -14.60 -6.35 -19.07
N LYS A 671 -15.79 -6.70 -19.58
CA LYS A 671 -16.16 -8.09 -19.89
C LYS A 671 -15.35 -8.70 -21.04
N GLU A 672 -14.77 -7.86 -21.87
CA GLU A 672 -14.03 -8.28 -23.06
C GLU A 672 -12.53 -8.07 -22.95
N PHE A 673 -12.10 -7.09 -22.14
CA PHE A 673 -10.69 -6.83 -21.85
C PHE A 673 -10.55 -6.26 -20.45
N PHE A 674 -9.74 -6.94 -19.62
CA PHE A 674 -9.53 -6.55 -18.24
C PHE A 674 -8.15 -7.01 -17.75
N VAL A 675 -7.35 -6.07 -17.22
CA VAL A 675 -5.99 -6.31 -16.70
C VAL A 675 -5.77 -5.48 -15.44
N PRO A 676 -6.20 -5.99 -14.28
CA PRO A 676 -6.16 -5.23 -13.02
C PRO A 676 -4.83 -5.40 -12.29
N GLY A 677 -3.74 -4.87 -12.82
CA GLY A 677 -2.41 -4.95 -12.22
C GLY A 677 -1.76 -6.33 -12.38
N SER A 678 -1.24 -6.59 -13.59
CA SER A 678 -0.60 -7.86 -13.97
C SER A 678 0.74 -7.64 -14.65
N ILE A 679 1.59 -8.68 -14.62
CA ILE A 679 2.87 -8.69 -15.30
C ILE A 679 2.70 -9.45 -16.62
N LEU A 680 2.90 -8.74 -17.72
CA LEU A 680 2.82 -9.27 -19.07
C LEU A 680 4.20 -9.35 -19.74
N ARG A 681 4.35 -10.27 -20.68
CA ARG A 681 5.52 -10.40 -21.55
C ARG A 681 5.43 -9.39 -22.69
N ILE A 682 6.57 -8.77 -22.99
CA ILE A 682 6.76 -7.96 -24.20
C ILE A 682 8.02 -8.41 -24.96
N GLU A 683 8.03 -8.20 -26.27
CA GLU A 683 9.16 -8.45 -27.15
C GLU A 683 9.74 -7.12 -27.63
N LEU A 684 11.06 -6.93 -27.46
CA LEU A 684 11.76 -5.69 -27.72
C LEU A 684 12.48 -5.71 -29.07
N ASP A 685 12.43 -4.59 -29.78
CA ASP A 685 13.38 -4.28 -30.85
C ASP A 685 14.68 -3.75 -30.23
N THR A 686 15.61 -4.66 -29.99
CA THR A 686 16.90 -4.32 -29.35
C THR A 686 17.86 -3.53 -30.26
N SER A 687 17.51 -3.32 -31.54
CA SER A 687 18.24 -2.40 -32.41
C SER A 687 17.93 -0.93 -32.13
N ASN A 688 16.76 -0.65 -31.52
CA ASN A 688 16.39 0.69 -31.11
C ASN A 688 17.20 1.13 -29.89
N PRO A 689 17.73 2.37 -29.84
CA PRO A 689 18.53 2.88 -28.73
C PRO A 689 17.86 2.78 -27.37
N ILE A 690 16.52 2.90 -27.30
CA ILE A 690 15.76 2.81 -26.05
C ILE A 690 15.79 1.39 -25.46
N ALA A 691 15.87 0.36 -26.29
CA ALA A 691 15.93 -1.03 -25.86
C ALA A 691 17.37 -1.62 -25.91
N ARG A 692 18.38 -0.79 -26.14
CA ARG A 692 19.78 -1.23 -26.24
C ARG A 692 20.23 -1.91 -24.95
N GLY A 693 20.90 -3.05 -25.09
CA GLY A 693 21.43 -3.84 -23.96
C GLY A 693 20.38 -4.66 -23.21
N MET A 694 19.10 -4.53 -23.55
CA MET A 694 18.05 -5.34 -22.95
C MET A 694 17.91 -6.72 -23.64
N PRO A 695 17.38 -7.72 -22.94
CA PRO A 695 17.02 -8.98 -23.56
C PRO A 695 15.86 -8.78 -24.56
N LYS A 696 15.77 -9.65 -25.57
CA LYS A 696 14.71 -9.60 -26.58
C LYS A 696 13.31 -9.75 -25.94
N GLU A 697 13.20 -10.53 -24.88
CA GLU A 697 11.97 -10.66 -24.08
C GLU A 697 12.14 -9.90 -22.77
N ALA A 698 11.15 -9.08 -22.45
CA ALA A 698 11.09 -8.31 -21.20
C ALA A 698 9.68 -8.40 -20.60
N ILE A 699 9.47 -7.71 -19.48
CA ILE A 699 8.17 -7.61 -18.84
C ILE A 699 7.56 -6.22 -19.05
N ALA A 700 6.24 -6.13 -18.87
CA ALA A 700 5.52 -4.88 -18.70
C ALA A 700 4.58 -5.01 -17.51
N TRP A 701 4.53 -3.98 -16.65
CA TRP A 701 3.49 -3.84 -15.64
C TRP A 701 2.28 -3.15 -16.25
N VAL A 702 1.16 -3.85 -16.32
CA VAL A 702 -0.04 -3.42 -17.04
C VAL A 702 -1.23 -3.31 -16.08
N GLU A 703 -1.78 -2.10 -16.00
CA GLU A 703 -2.96 -1.76 -15.18
C GLU A 703 -3.58 -0.48 -15.77
N ASP A 704 -4.81 -0.56 -16.25
CA ASP A 704 -5.49 0.53 -16.97
C ASP A 704 -4.63 1.11 -18.11
N SER A 705 -3.95 0.24 -18.82
CA SER A 705 -2.87 0.59 -19.75
C SER A 705 -3.35 0.63 -21.19
N PRO A 706 -3.01 1.67 -21.99
CA PRO A 706 -3.28 1.70 -23.41
C PRO A 706 -2.46 0.67 -24.17
N VAL A 707 -3.01 0.16 -25.26
CA VAL A 707 -2.34 -0.77 -26.18
C VAL A 707 -2.39 -0.20 -27.57
N PHE A 708 -1.24 -0.11 -28.23
CA PHE A 708 -1.09 0.71 -29.40
C PHE A 708 -1.18 -0.06 -30.72
N GLU A 709 -1.80 0.56 -31.72
CA GLU A 709 -1.76 0.18 -33.12
C GLU A 709 -1.40 1.40 -33.97
N VAL A 710 -0.39 1.25 -34.82
CA VAL A 710 -0.01 2.28 -35.79
C VAL A 710 -1.04 2.29 -36.90
N ILE A 711 -1.54 3.47 -37.27
CA ILE A 711 -2.52 3.65 -38.35
C ILE A 711 -1.77 3.70 -39.68
N PRO A 712 -1.94 2.70 -40.59
CA PRO A 712 -1.29 2.70 -41.88
C PRO A 712 -1.77 3.86 -42.76
N GLY A 713 -0.87 4.46 -43.54
CA GLY A 713 -1.22 5.49 -44.55
C GLY A 713 -1.51 6.89 -43.96
N SER A 714 -1.28 7.13 -42.67
CA SER A 714 -1.48 8.45 -42.06
C SER A 714 -0.57 9.53 -42.68
N ALA A 715 0.59 9.19 -43.17
CA ALA A 715 1.46 10.12 -43.92
C ALA A 715 0.80 10.62 -45.22
N ASP A 716 0.10 9.73 -45.98
CA ASP A 716 -0.56 10.07 -47.20
C ASP A 716 -1.90 10.85 -46.98
N ILE A 717 -2.62 10.53 -45.91
CA ILE A 717 -3.87 11.19 -45.56
C ILE A 717 -3.58 12.63 -45.07
N LEU A 718 -2.54 12.84 -44.28
CA LEU A 718 -2.14 14.18 -43.85
C LEU A 718 -1.60 15.04 -44.99
N SER A 719 -0.85 14.47 -45.96
CA SER A 719 -0.43 15.16 -47.16
C SER A 719 -1.59 15.49 -48.11
N ALA A 720 -2.57 14.58 -48.27
CA ALA A 720 -3.78 14.81 -49.06
C ALA A 720 -4.74 15.82 -48.42
N MET A 721 -4.83 15.90 -47.08
CA MET A 721 -5.58 16.92 -46.37
C MET A 721 -4.90 18.29 -46.42
N SER A 722 -3.58 18.34 -46.45
CA SER A 722 -2.78 19.55 -46.66
C SER A 722 -3.03 20.14 -48.07
N ALA A 723 -3.06 19.32 -49.10
CA ALA A 723 -3.33 19.74 -50.49
C ALA A 723 -4.77 20.27 -50.74
N LYS A 724 -5.74 19.90 -49.90
CA LYS A 724 -7.13 20.37 -49.99
C LYS A 724 -7.44 21.60 -49.11
N ARG A 725 -6.49 22.11 -48.30
CA ARG A 725 -6.68 23.21 -47.35
C ARG A 725 -5.94 24.50 -47.70
N GLU A 726 -5.67 24.78 -48.95
CA GLU A 726 -5.08 26.09 -49.37
C GLU A 726 -6.02 27.29 -49.22
N THR A 727 -7.20 27.12 -48.68
CA THR A 727 -8.18 28.24 -48.51
C THR A 727 -8.78 28.41 -47.12
N ALA A 728 -8.26 27.81 -46.07
CA ALA A 728 -8.73 28.07 -44.70
C ALA A 728 -7.63 27.92 -43.68
N ASP A 729 -7.26 29.04 -43.07
CA ASP A 729 -6.39 29.22 -41.89
C ASP A 729 -5.08 28.44 -41.78
N LYS A 730 -3.98 29.20 -41.67
CA LYS A 730 -2.61 28.76 -41.37
C LYS A 730 -2.50 28.02 -40.04
N MET A 731 -3.05 26.81 -39.92
CA MET A 731 -2.60 25.83 -38.96
C MET A 731 -1.61 24.91 -39.65
N SER A 732 -0.33 24.98 -39.30
CA SER A 732 0.74 24.21 -39.91
C SER A 732 0.44 22.72 -39.87
N ALA A 733 0.38 22.10 -41.06
CA ALA A 733 0.33 20.64 -41.18
C ALA A 733 1.63 20.04 -40.59
N LEU A 734 1.49 19.06 -39.69
CA LEU A 734 2.62 18.30 -39.17
C LEU A 734 3.34 17.57 -40.31
N PRO A 735 4.68 17.61 -40.40
CA PRO A 735 5.44 16.79 -41.35
C PRO A 735 5.14 15.30 -41.10
N ALA A 736 5.33 14.47 -42.12
CA ALA A 736 5.06 13.03 -42.06
C ALA A 736 5.69 12.42 -40.81
N ALA A 737 4.86 11.87 -39.92
CA ALA A 737 5.32 11.31 -38.67
C ALA A 737 5.85 9.88 -38.91
N ASN A 738 7.15 9.65 -38.65
CA ASN A 738 7.71 8.32 -38.60
C ASN A 738 7.40 7.69 -37.22
N VAL A 739 6.76 6.50 -37.22
CA VAL A 739 6.44 5.74 -36.02
C VAL A 739 7.33 4.51 -35.94
N HIS A 740 8.08 4.39 -34.86
CA HIS A 740 8.89 3.21 -34.56
C HIS A 740 8.29 2.41 -33.40
N ILE A 741 8.06 1.12 -33.59
CA ILE A 741 7.58 0.23 -32.55
C ILE A 741 8.78 -0.39 -31.86
N ILE A 742 8.92 -0.07 -30.55
CA ILE A 742 10.05 -0.50 -29.73
C ILE A 742 9.73 -1.79 -28.97
N ALA A 743 8.47 -1.94 -28.55
CA ALA A 743 8.00 -3.15 -27.85
C ALA A 743 6.63 -3.59 -28.35
N ARG A 744 6.42 -4.92 -28.42
CA ARG A 744 5.13 -5.56 -28.78
C ARG A 744 4.77 -6.64 -27.77
N TYR A 745 3.49 -6.90 -27.62
CA TYR A 745 3.01 -8.13 -27.01
C TYR A 745 3.24 -9.31 -27.98
N PRO A 746 3.57 -10.53 -27.49
CA PRO A 746 3.72 -11.69 -28.37
C PRO A 746 2.50 -11.95 -29.26
N SER A 747 2.71 -12.34 -30.51
CA SER A 747 1.62 -12.66 -31.43
C SER A 747 1.17 -14.12 -31.35
N ASP A 748 2.07 -15.02 -30.94
CA ASP A 748 1.95 -16.48 -31.01
C ASP A 748 1.51 -17.13 -29.68
N ARG A 749 1.52 -16.39 -28.58
CA ARG A 749 1.23 -16.92 -27.23
C ARG A 749 0.55 -15.90 -26.32
N ASN A 750 -0.04 -16.40 -25.22
CA ASN A 750 -0.59 -15.55 -24.17
C ASN A 750 0.54 -14.76 -23.49
N PRO A 751 0.44 -13.42 -23.41
CA PRO A 751 1.47 -12.59 -22.78
C PRO A 751 1.49 -12.67 -21.26
N LEU A 752 0.47 -13.22 -20.59
CA LEU A 752 0.39 -13.25 -19.13
C LEU A 752 1.55 -14.04 -18.50
N LEU A 753 2.30 -13.40 -17.63
CA LEU A 753 3.34 -14.02 -16.80
C LEU A 753 2.89 -14.21 -15.34
N SER A 754 2.18 -13.24 -14.80
CA SER A 754 1.67 -13.29 -13.43
C SER A 754 0.46 -12.37 -13.27
N GLY A 755 -0.54 -12.81 -12.52
CA GLY A 755 -1.77 -12.05 -12.26
C GLY A 755 -2.99 -12.57 -13.01
N TRP A 756 -3.76 -11.66 -13.61
CA TRP A 756 -4.98 -11.94 -14.37
C TRP A 756 -5.06 -11.11 -15.65
N LEU A 757 -5.37 -11.76 -16.76
CA LEU A 757 -5.58 -11.13 -18.05
C LEU A 757 -6.83 -11.75 -18.69
N LEU A 758 -7.84 -10.93 -18.90
CA LEU A 758 -9.01 -11.26 -19.71
C LEU A 758 -8.88 -10.62 -21.09
N GLY A 759 -9.17 -11.38 -22.15
CA GLY A 759 -9.17 -10.86 -23.53
C GLY A 759 -7.79 -10.69 -24.17
N GLU A 760 -6.86 -11.62 -23.90
CA GLU A 760 -5.48 -11.57 -24.40
C GLU A 760 -5.37 -11.48 -25.93
N SER A 761 -6.35 -12.01 -26.67
CA SER A 761 -6.37 -11.94 -28.15
C SER A 761 -6.42 -10.51 -28.68
N ARG A 762 -6.95 -9.54 -27.92
CA ARG A 762 -7.04 -8.13 -28.32
C ARG A 762 -5.68 -7.44 -28.38
N ILE A 763 -4.72 -7.92 -27.58
CA ILE A 763 -3.40 -7.29 -27.46
C ILE A 763 -2.29 -8.06 -28.17
N ARG A 764 -2.53 -9.31 -28.60
CA ARG A 764 -1.53 -10.11 -29.31
C ARG A 764 -0.97 -9.37 -30.53
N GLY A 765 0.36 -9.28 -30.61
CA GLY A 765 1.07 -8.59 -31.70
C GLY A 765 0.97 -7.07 -31.72
N LYS A 766 0.17 -6.48 -30.81
CA LYS A 766 0.03 -5.02 -30.71
C LYS A 766 1.22 -4.40 -29.99
N ALA A 767 1.41 -3.09 -30.21
CA ALA A 767 2.54 -2.37 -29.62
C ALA A 767 2.27 -1.99 -28.16
N ALA A 768 3.32 -2.10 -27.33
CA ALA A 768 3.35 -1.70 -25.93
C ALA A 768 4.23 -0.45 -25.70
N LEU A 769 5.16 -0.16 -26.60
CA LEU A 769 6.03 1.00 -26.54
C LEU A 769 6.31 1.49 -27.97
N VAL A 770 6.05 2.76 -28.21
CA VAL A 770 6.26 3.38 -29.53
C VAL A 770 6.96 4.73 -29.41
N GLU A 771 7.73 5.09 -30.43
CA GLU A 771 8.35 6.38 -30.64
C GLU A 771 7.74 7.03 -31.87
N VAL A 772 7.37 8.31 -31.77
CA VAL A 772 6.79 9.10 -32.87
C VAL A 772 7.64 10.34 -33.09
N MET A 773 8.22 10.50 -34.28
CA MET A 773 9.01 11.68 -34.65
C MET A 773 8.10 12.83 -35.05
N ILE A 774 8.31 14.01 -34.49
CA ILE A 774 7.55 15.23 -34.79
C ILE A 774 8.53 16.42 -34.91
N GLY A 775 8.56 17.07 -36.07
CA GLY A 775 9.49 18.15 -36.29
C GLY A 775 10.94 17.68 -36.10
N LYS A 776 11.67 18.33 -35.19
CA LYS A 776 13.05 17.95 -34.84
C LYS A 776 13.12 17.03 -33.60
N GLY A 777 12.03 16.84 -32.90
CA GLY A 777 11.97 16.08 -31.67
C GLY A 777 11.14 14.80 -31.80
N ARG A 778 10.78 14.23 -30.65
CA ARG A 778 10.07 12.96 -30.58
C ARG A 778 9.17 12.84 -29.36
N ILE A 779 8.15 11.98 -29.50
CA ILE A 779 7.25 11.57 -28.43
C ILE A 779 7.41 10.08 -28.22
N ILE A 780 7.66 9.66 -26.97
CA ILE A 780 7.78 8.26 -26.56
C ILE A 780 6.56 7.91 -25.74
N LEU A 781 5.80 6.91 -26.18
CA LEU A 781 4.55 6.47 -25.56
C LEU A 781 4.75 5.08 -24.92
N PHE A 782 4.76 5.04 -23.60
CA PHE A 782 4.72 3.79 -22.84
C PHE A 782 3.26 3.37 -22.64
N GLY A 783 2.88 2.18 -23.11
CA GLY A 783 1.60 1.53 -22.81
C GLY A 783 1.67 0.71 -21.51
N PHE A 784 2.49 1.11 -20.54
CA PHE A 784 2.67 0.47 -19.25
C PHE A 784 3.45 1.40 -18.30
N ARG A 785 3.55 1.01 -17.02
CA ARG A 785 4.32 1.76 -16.02
C ARG A 785 5.73 1.19 -15.90
N PRO A 786 6.78 1.77 -16.55
CA PRO A 786 8.14 1.23 -16.50
C PRO A 786 8.81 1.38 -15.13
N GLN A 787 8.31 2.27 -14.27
CA GLN A 787 8.84 2.56 -12.94
C GLN A 787 7.90 2.13 -11.80
N TYR A 788 6.93 1.26 -12.08
CA TYR A 788 5.84 0.87 -11.18
C TYR A 788 6.28 0.71 -9.73
N ARG A 789 5.74 1.55 -8.85
CA ARG A 789 5.96 1.60 -7.38
C ARG A 789 7.42 1.41 -6.96
N GLY A 790 8.38 1.88 -7.76
CA GLY A 790 9.81 1.70 -7.49
C GLY A 790 10.29 0.24 -7.55
N GLN A 791 9.52 -0.70 -8.07
CA GLN A 791 9.77 -2.14 -8.02
C GLN A 791 10.17 -2.76 -9.34
N SER A 792 9.79 -2.16 -10.48
CA SER A 792 9.97 -2.73 -11.82
C SER A 792 11.36 -2.46 -12.41
N LEU A 793 12.42 -2.83 -11.67
CA LEU A 793 13.80 -2.62 -12.08
C LEU A 793 14.12 -3.21 -13.46
N ALA A 794 13.42 -4.29 -13.84
CA ALA A 794 13.57 -4.92 -15.15
C ALA A 794 13.25 -3.98 -16.32
N THR A 795 12.45 -2.95 -16.12
CA THR A 795 12.03 -1.99 -17.15
C THR A 795 12.65 -0.60 -16.99
N TYR A 796 13.41 -0.37 -15.93
CA TYR A 796 14.12 0.90 -15.75
C TYR A 796 15.02 1.26 -16.92
N PRO A 797 15.78 0.33 -17.54
CA PRO A 797 16.60 0.71 -18.70
C PRO A 797 15.80 1.35 -19.82
N LEU A 798 14.60 0.86 -20.14
CA LEU A 798 13.72 1.47 -21.15
C LEU A 798 13.38 2.92 -20.78
N PHE A 799 13.03 3.16 -19.52
CA PHE A 799 12.69 4.49 -19.04
C PHE A 799 13.91 5.44 -19.05
N PHE A 800 15.04 4.99 -18.52
CA PHE A 800 16.26 5.80 -18.48
C PHE A 800 16.83 6.11 -19.87
N HIS A 801 16.77 5.17 -20.81
CA HIS A 801 17.17 5.43 -22.20
C HIS A 801 16.23 6.45 -22.87
N ALA A 802 14.95 6.42 -22.55
CA ALA A 802 13.99 7.39 -23.08
C ALA A 802 14.25 8.83 -22.65
N ILE A 803 14.85 9.04 -21.47
CA ILE A 803 15.09 10.35 -20.85
C ILE A 803 16.58 10.75 -20.83
N SER A 804 17.43 10.11 -21.64
CA SER A 804 18.86 10.34 -21.64
C SER A 804 19.48 10.14 -23.04
N ALA A 805 20.31 11.04 -23.50
CA ALA A 805 21.00 10.95 -24.79
C ALA A 805 22.18 9.95 -24.80
N ARG A 806 22.67 9.52 -23.64
CA ARG A 806 23.93 8.78 -23.49
C ARG A 806 23.85 7.69 -22.44
N TYR A 807 22.72 6.99 -22.35
CA TYR A 807 22.70 5.83 -21.48
C TYR A 807 23.58 4.72 -22.05
N SER A 808 24.70 4.47 -21.39
CA SER A 808 25.41 3.19 -21.52
C SER A 808 25.22 2.46 -20.20
N PRO A 809 24.73 1.20 -20.17
CA PRO A 809 24.68 0.45 -18.91
C PRO A 809 26.07 0.38 -18.31
N PRO A 810 26.22 0.40 -16.98
CA PRO A 810 27.52 0.20 -16.35
C PRO A 810 28.09 -1.15 -16.83
N ILE A 811 29.31 -1.13 -17.32
CA ILE A 811 30.09 -2.34 -17.61
C ILE A 811 30.44 -2.92 -16.25
N HIS A 812 29.81 -4.02 -15.86
CA HIS A 812 30.11 -4.78 -14.65
C HIS A 812 31.12 -5.87 -14.91
#